data_eda9f0f683c49fc6e06b92498f558a2e
#
_entry.id   eda9f0f683c49fc6e06b92498f558a2e
#
_cell.length_a   1.000
_cell.length_b   1.000
_cell.length_c   1.000
_cell.angle_alpha   90.00
_cell.angle_beta   90.00
_cell.angle_gamma   90.00
#
_symmetry.space_group_name_H-M   'P 1'
#
loop_
_entity.id
_entity.type
_entity.pdbx_description
1 polymer ?
#
loop_
_entity_poly.entity_id
_entity_poly.type
_entity_poly.pdbx_seq_one_letter_code
_entity_poly.pdbx_strand_id
1 'polypeptide(L)'
;MAREYALHETRNIGIMAHIDAGKTTTTERILYYSGVNHKVGETHDGASTMDWMEQEQERGITITSAATTAHWRKTDGTGKECRINIIDTPGHVDFTVEVERSLRVLDGAVTVLDAKAGVEPQTETVWRQATEYNVPRIVFCNKMDATGADFLMSCNTIIDRLGAKSCPIQLPIGAESDFEAIIDIIKRKAYEFSGDYGRVITEIPVPEDMVDLMEEYRAKLLDYLADYDEDFMMQVLEGEEPSIEEIKRVLRIAVCNGDFFPVLCGSAYKNKGVQLVLDAVVDYLPSPLDVPSIKGTTLDGEPDVRHPGDDQPFSALAFKIATDPFVGKLSFFRVYSGTAKAGSYVLNSTKDKKERFGRIVQMHANARKEITEVYSGDIAAAVGLKVTTTGDTLCDEDHPIILESMEFPEPVIELSLEPKTKADQDKMGLALAKLAEEDPTFKTYTNEETGQTIIAGVGELHLDIIVDRLRREFKVEANVGQPQVAYRETIRQAADCEGKYIRQSGGRGQYGHVWIKFEPNEGKGFEFVDAIVGGSVPREYIKPTQEGLEAALENGMVAGYPVIDIKATLFDGSYHDVDSSEMAYKIAASMALKEAGKKCKPAILEPIMFVEVTAPSEYLGSVMGDISSRRGQITEQEERGNAIIVRAHVPLSEMFGYVTDLRSFTQGRGNYSMKFDHYSEVPKSIAEKIIKENSNEN
;
A
#
# COMPACT_ATOMS: atom_id res chain seq x y z
N MET A 1 5.54 -29.09 -19.52
CA MET A 1 5.37 -30.18 -18.52
C MET A 1 4.02 -30.01 -17.89
N ALA A 2 3.42 -31.05 -17.33
CA ALA A 2 2.16 -30.86 -16.59
C ALA A 2 2.44 -30.02 -15.34
N ARG A 3 1.49 -29.19 -14.96
CA ARG A 3 1.47 -28.39 -13.73
C ARG A 3 1.72 -29.27 -12.50
N GLU A 4 2.58 -28.85 -11.60
CA GLU A 4 2.94 -29.62 -10.39
C GLU A 4 1.82 -29.59 -9.34
N TYR A 5 1.19 -28.43 -9.12
CA TYR A 5 0.07 -28.22 -8.19
C TYR A 5 -1.14 -27.70 -8.96
N ALA A 6 -2.31 -28.28 -8.75
CA ALA A 6 -3.54 -27.79 -9.35
C ALA A 6 -3.94 -26.41 -8.81
N LEU A 7 -4.73 -25.64 -9.54
CA LEU A 7 -5.18 -24.30 -9.12
C LEU A 7 -5.87 -24.32 -7.75
N HIS A 8 -6.72 -25.30 -7.49
CA HIS A 8 -7.40 -25.46 -6.20
C HIS A 8 -6.45 -25.86 -5.04
N GLU A 9 -5.25 -26.34 -5.34
CA GLU A 9 -4.17 -26.67 -4.40
C GLU A 9 -3.19 -25.51 -4.22
N THR A 10 -3.48 -24.32 -4.76
CA THR A 10 -2.63 -23.14 -4.66
C THR A 10 -3.31 -22.09 -3.77
N ARG A 11 -2.52 -21.38 -2.96
CA ARG A 11 -2.94 -20.23 -2.15
C ARG A 11 -1.96 -19.09 -2.37
N ASN A 12 -2.47 -17.89 -2.64
CA ASN A 12 -1.68 -16.67 -2.71
C ASN A 12 -2.10 -15.78 -1.54
N ILE A 13 -1.29 -15.74 -0.51
CA ILE A 13 -1.65 -15.09 0.75
C ILE A 13 -0.69 -13.96 1.12
N GLY A 14 -1.23 -12.93 1.78
CA GLY A 14 -0.47 -11.89 2.47
C GLY A 14 -0.51 -12.10 3.97
N ILE A 15 0.54 -11.62 4.65
CA ILE A 15 0.55 -11.54 6.12
C ILE A 15 0.56 -10.07 6.48
N MET A 16 -0.51 -9.62 7.14
CA MET A 16 -0.77 -8.24 7.52
C MET A 16 -0.74 -8.11 9.03
N ALA A 17 -0.15 -7.06 9.55
CA ALA A 17 -0.09 -6.85 10.99
C ALA A 17 0.22 -5.38 11.32
N HIS A 18 -0.14 -4.96 12.51
CA HIS A 18 0.44 -3.79 13.14
C HIS A 18 1.94 -4.01 13.42
N ILE A 19 2.71 -2.92 13.56
CA ILE A 19 4.11 -2.96 13.99
C ILE A 19 4.17 -3.73 15.33
N ASP A 20 5.17 -4.59 15.47
CA ASP A 20 5.39 -5.43 16.66
C ASP A 20 4.29 -6.45 17.00
N ALA A 21 3.22 -6.62 16.22
CA ALA A 21 2.24 -7.69 16.46
C ALA A 21 2.81 -9.11 16.25
N GLY A 22 4.05 -9.22 15.76
CA GLY A 22 4.75 -10.48 15.54
C GLY A 22 4.58 -11.05 14.14
N LYS A 23 4.39 -10.19 13.13
CA LYS A 23 4.30 -10.55 11.73
C LYS A 23 5.50 -11.37 11.27
N THR A 24 6.71 -10.81 11.37
CA THR A 24 7.95 -11.48 10.94
C THR A 24 8.18 -12.79 11.67
N THR A 25 7.93 -12.83 12.99
CA THR A 25 8.05 -14.08 13.77
C THR A 25 7.06 -15.14 13.26
N THR A 26 5.82 -14.75 12.95
CA THR A 26 4.81 -15.68 12.40
C THR A 26 5.24 -16.20 11.03
N THR A 27 5.71 -15.32 10.15
CA THR A 27 6.21 -15.69 8.82
C THR A 27 7.40 -16.65 8.90
N GLU A 28 8.39 -16.37 9.75
CA GLU A 28 9.55 -17.25 9.97
C GLU A 28 9.14 -18.63 10.49
N ARG A 29 8.13 -18.72 11.36
CA ARG A 29 7.58 -20.02 11.82
C ARG A 29 6.85 -20.77 10.69
N ILE A 30 6.12 -20.06 9.86
CA ILE A 30 5.49 -20.64 8.65
C ILE A 30 6.58 -21.24 7.74
N LEU A 31 7.65 -20.52 7.45
CA LEU A 31 8.76 -20.98 6.62
C LEU A 31 9.49 -22.18 7.25
N TYR A 32 9.62 -22.20 8.55
CA TYR A 32 10.24 -23.31 9.26
C TYR A 32 9.38 -24.58 9.22
N TYR A 33 8.08 -24.49 9.50
CA TYR A 33 7.19 -25.65 9.48
C TYR A 33 6.94 -26.21 8.08
N SER A 34 6.94 -25.34 7.08
CA SER A 34 6.84 -25.76 5.66
C SER A 34 8.16 -26.32 5.09
N GLY A 35 9.23 -26.35 5.88
CA GLY A 35 10.52 -26.91 5.46
C GLY A 35 11.34 -26.01 4.52
N VAL A 36 10.92 -24.77 4.30
CA VAL A 36 11.67 -23.78 3.51
C VAL A 36 12.94 -23.39 4.25
N ASN A 37 12.83 -23.14 5.55
CA ASN A 37 13.94 -22.86 6.44
C ASN A 37 14.31 -24.07 7.30
N HIS A 38 15.61 -24.37 7.42
CA HIS A 38 16.09 -25.44 8.27
C HIS A 38 16.36 -25.00 9.72
N LYS A 39 16.43 -23.69 9.96
CA LYS A 39 16.59 -23.07 11.27
C LYS A 39 15.48 -22.02 11.48
N VAL A 40 15.07 -21.88 12.72
CA VAL A 40 14.17 -20.81 13.10
C VAL A 40 14.93 -19.50 13.13
N GLY A 41 14.54 -18.53 12.30
CA GLY A 41 15.06 -17.18 12.34
C GLY A 41 14.50 -16.45 13.58
N GLU A 42 15.35 -15.88 14.41
CA GLU A 42 14.96 -14.99 15.50
C GLU A 42 15.12 -13.55 15.02
N THR A 43 14.04 -12.77 15.10
CA THR A 43 14.02 -11.36 14.67
C THR A 43 14.98 -10.49 15.49
N HIS A 44 15.14 -10.79 16.77
CA HIS A 44 16.05 -10.05 17.66
C HIS A 44 17.53 -10.27 17.37
N ASP A 45 17.88 -11.37 16.70
CA ASP A 45 19.27 -11.70 16.33
C ASP A 45 19.62 -11.27 14.90
N GLY A 46 18.73 -10.56 14.20
CA GLY A 46 18.93 -10.16 12.81
C GLY A 46 19.00 -11.33 11.82
N ALA A 47 18.44 -12.48 12.17
CA ALA A 47 18.50 -13.72 11.41
C ALA A 47 17.21 -14.01 10.61
N SER A 48 16.34 -13.00 10.39
CA SER A 48 15.12 -13.14 9.60
C SER A 48 15.44 -13.37 8.13
N THR A 49 14.75 -14.32 7.53
CA THR A 49 14.92 -14.68 6.12
C THR A 49 14.14 -13.75 5.20
N MET A 50 13.00 -13.23 5.66
CA MET A 50 12.13 -12.35 4.89
C MET A 50 12.59 -10.90 4.97
N ASP A 51 13.07 -10.43 6.11
CA ASP A 51 13.66 -9.11 6.29
C ASP A 51 15.15 -9.20 5.90
N TRP A 52 15.42 -9.15 4.60
CA TRP A 52 16.76 -9.38 4.05
C TRP A 52 17.64 -8.12 3.99
N MET A 53 17.02 -6.93 4.09
CA MET A 53 17.76 -5.67 4.10
C MET A 53 18.36 -5.43 5.48
N GLU A 54 19.61 -4.95 5.53
CA GLU A 54 20.27 -4.57 6.78
C GLU A 54 19.42 -3.57 7.59
N GLN A 55 18.73 -2.65 6.90
CA GLN A 55 17.86 -1.65 7.50
C GLN A 55 16.60 -2.26 8.16
N GLU A 56 16.02 -3.29 7.55
CA GLU A 56 14.89 -4.04 8.13
C GLU A 56 15.32 -4.72 9.42
N GLN A 57 16.48 -5.36 9.39
CA GLN A 57 17.05 -6.06 10.55
C GLN A 57 17.45 -5.11 11.69
N GLU A 58 18.09 -3.98 11.36
CA GLU A 58 18.50 -2.97 12.36
C GLU A 58 17.30 -2.26 13.00
N ARG A 59 16.23 -1.98 12.21
CA ARG A 59 15.06 -1.25 12.69
C ARG A 59 13.97 -2.17 13.23
N GLY A 60 14.03 -3.47 12.94
CA GLY A 60 13.03 -4.47 13.33
C GLY A 60 11.69 -4.29 12.61
N ILE A 61 11.67 -3.67 11.42
CA ILE A 61 10.47 -3.43 10.62
C ILE A 61 10.66 -3.95 9.21
N THR A 62 9.60 -4.50 8.62
CA THR A 62 9.57 -4.83 7.19
C THR A 62 9.36 -3.54 6.39
N ILE A 63 10.25 -3.27 5.45
CA ILE A 63 10.24 -2.09 4.58
C ILE A 63 9.69 -2.45 3.20
N THR A 64 10.19 -3.56 2.63
CA THR A 64 9.81 -4.02 1.31
C THR A 64 9.07 -5.35 1.39
N SER A 65 8.03 -5.51 0.58
CA SER A 65 7.34 -6.80 0.49
C SER A 65 8.29 -7.87 -0.07
N ALA A 66 8.35 -9.02 0.58
CA ALA A 66 9.08 -10.19 0.13
C ALA A 66 8.11 -11.29 -0.29
N ALA A 67 8.40 -11.97 -1.40
CA ALA A 67 7.59 -13.08 -1.87
C ALA A 67 8.34 -14.39 -1.72
N THR A 68 7.71 -15.42 -1.17
CA THR A 68 8.28 -16.76 -1.07
C THR A 68 7.23 -17.83 -1.32
N THR A 69 7.67 -19.02 -1.69
CA THR A 69 6.79 -20.16 -1.90
C THR A 69 7.06 -21.23 -0.86
N ALA A 70 6.01 -21.66 -0.19
CA ALA A 70 6.01 -22.73 0.79
C ALA A 70 5.07 -23.86 0.37
N HIS A 71 5.25 -25.05 0.97
CA HIS A 71 4.42 -26.21 0.72
C HIS A 71 3.89 -26.74 2.04
N TRP A 72 2.59 -27.02 2.11
CA TRP A 72 1.97 -27.45 3.35
C TRP A 72 1.01 -28.62 3.14
N ARG A 73 1.15 -29.63 3.97
CA ARG A 73 0.18 -30.69 4.16
C ARG A 73 -0.45 -30.54 5.55
N LYS A 74 -1.77 -30.60 5.62
CA LYS A 74 -2.48 -30.41 6.89
C LYS A 74 -1.99 -31.33 7.98
N THR A 75 -2.05 -30.84 9.20
CA THR A 75 -1.56 -31.55 10.41
C THR A 75 -2.29 -32.86 10.66
N ASP A 76 -3.57 -32.97 10.27
CA ASP A 76 -4.39 -34.17 10.38
C ASP A 76 -4.10 -35.22 9.28
N GLY A 77 -3.17 -34.91 8.38
CA GLY A 77 -2.80 -35.78 7.24
C GLY A 77 -3.85 -35.88 6.14
N THR A 78 -4.95 -35.14 6.24
CA THR A 78 -5.99 -35.14 5.21
C THR A 78 -5.63 -34.24 4.03
N GLY A 79 -6.17 -34.55 2.86
CA GLY A 79 -5.96 -33.76 1.65
C GLY A 79 -4.57 -33.95 1.02
N LYS A 80 -4.35 -33.22 -0.05
CA LYS A 80 -3.06 -33.14 -0.74
C LYS A 80 -2.21 -31.99 -0.20
N GLU A 81 -0.94 -32.03 -0.52
CA GLU A 81 -0.03 -30.92 -0.28
C GLU A 81 -0.46 -29.71 -1.11
N CYS A 82 -0.55 -28.54 -0.45
CA CYS A 82 -0.87 -27.27 -1.08
C CYS A 82 0.39 -26.43 -1.24
N ARG A 83 0.47 -25.74 -2.36
CA ARG A 83 1.46 -24.67 -2.57
C ARG A 83 0.91 -23.36 -2.06
N ILE A 84 1.67 -22.70 -1.18
CA ILE A 84 1.32 -21.43 -0.57
C ILE A 84 2.37 -20.40 -1.00
N ASN A 85 1.98 -19.45 -1.82
CA ASN A 85 2.79 -18.28 -2.12
C ASN A 85 2.48 -17.22 -1.05
N ILE A 86 3.50 -16.78 -0.35
CA ILE A 86 3.39 -15.84 0.77
C ILE A 86 4.03 -14.53 0.33
N ILE A 87 3.28 -13.44 0.45
CA ILE A 87 3.80 -12.08 0.31
C ILE A 87 3.77 -11.46 1.70
N ASP A 88 4.95 -11.19 2.24
CA ASP A 88 5.11 -10.48 3.50
C ASP A 88 4.98 -8.98 3.25
N THR A 89 4.00 -8.31 3.87
CA THR A 89 3.68 -6.91 3.64
C THR A 89 4.23 -6.04 4.76
N PRO A 90 4.73 -4.82 4.47
CA PRO A 90 5.09 -3.87 5.51
C PRO A 90 3.92 -3.55 6.44
N GLY A 91 4.22 -3.29 7.71
CA GLY A 91 3.22 -2.86 8.69
C GLY A 91 3.20 -1.35 8.95
N HIS A 92 4.14 -0.59 8.39
CA HIS A 92 4.29 0.84 8.65
C HIS A 92 3.50 1.69 7.64
N VAL A 93 2.88 2.77 8.12
CA VAL A 93 2.04 3.67 7.30
C VAL A 93 2.79 4.33 6.13
N ASP A 94 4.08 4.61 6.28
CA ASP A 94 4.90 5.18 5.21
C ASP A 94 5.09 4.22 4.02
N PHE A 95 4.74 2.94 4.20
CA PHE A 95 4.83 1.89 3.17
C PHE A 95 3.46 1.36 2.75
N THR A 96 2.40 2.14 2.92
CA THR A 96 1.03 1.76 2.50
C THR A 96 0.95 1.33 1.05
N VAL A 97 1.76 1.92 0.19
CA VAL A 97 1.85 1.56 -1.23
C VAL A 97 2.39 0.15 -1.46
N GLU A 98 3.35 -0.29 -0.66
CA GLU A 98 3.82 -1.68 -0.70
C GLU A 98 2.70 -2.65 -0.26
N VAL A 99 1.88 -2.23 0.71
CA VAL A 99 0.71 -2.99 1.13
C VAL A 99 -0.33 -3.06 0.01
N GLU A 100 -0.68 -1.95 -0.61
CA GLU A 100 -1.64 -1.89 -1.73
C GLU A 100 -1.20 -2.74 -2.92
N ARG A 101 0.07 -2.63 -3.33
CA ARG A 101 0.64 -3.47 -4.38
C ARG A 101 0.49 -4.96 -4.07
N SER A 102 0.75 -5.32 -2.83
CA SER A 102 0.64 -6.70 -2.37
C SER A 102 -0.83 -7.15 -2.34
N LEU A 103 -1.72 -6.37 -1.76
CA LEU A 103 -3.16 -6.68 -1.67
C LEU A 103 -3.79 -6.91 -3.05
N ARG A 104 -3.33 -6.18 -4.06
CA ARG A 104 -3.85 -6.31 -5.43
C ARG A 104 -3.61 -7.68 -6.05
N VAL A 105 -2.58 -8.39 -5.61
CA VAL A 105 -2.17 -9.69 -6.17
C VAL A 105 -2.44 -10.87 -5.25
N LEU A 106 -3.03 -10.64 -4.08
CA LEU A 106 -3.40 -11.67 -3.12
C LEU A 106 -4.79 -12.22 -3.39
N ASP A 107 -4.99 -13.50 -3.08
CA ASP A 107 -6.30 -14.14 -3.05
C ASP A 107 -6.88 -14.12 -1.64
N GLY A 108 -6.05 -14.09 -0.62
CA GLY A 108 -6.45 -14.02 0.77
C GLY A 108 -5.34 -13.50 1.67
N ALA A 109 -5.64 -13.24 2.93
CA ALA A 109 -4.64 -12.76 3.88
C ALA A 109 -4.83 -13.34 5.29
N VAL A 110 -3.73 -13.34 6.04
CA VAL A 110 -3.69 -13.60 7.48
C VAL A 110 -3.44 -12.28 8.19
N THR A 111 -4.39 -11.82 8.97
CA THR A 111 -4.23 -10.63 9.81
C THR A 111 -3.74 -11.05 11.18
N VAL A 112 -2.55 -10.61 11.56
CA VAL A 112 -1.96 -10.92 12.86
C VAL A 112 -2.23 -9.78 13.83
N LEU A 113 -2.87 -10.09 14.95
CA LEU A 113 -3.14 -9.16 16.06
C LEU A 113 -2.27 -9.51 17.27
N ASP A 114 -1.90 -8.49 18.04
CA ASP A 114 -1.34 -8.69 19.37
C ASP A 114 -2.49 -8.96 20.35
N ALA A 115 -2.48 -10.11 21.02
CA ALA A 115 -3.53 -10.51 21.97
C ALA A 115 -3.69 -9.54 23.16
N LYS A 116 -2.71 -8.67 23.40
CA LYS A 116 -2.77 -7.64 24.43
C LYS A 116 -3.50 -6.38 23.97
N ALA A 117 -3.34 -6.00 22.69
CA ALA A 117 -3.83 -4.73 22.15
C ALA A 117 -5.09 -4.91 21.28
N GLY A 118 -5.24 -6.08 20.64
CA GLY A 118 -6.29 -6.32 19.66
C GLY A 118 -6.06 -5.52 18.37
N VAL A 119 -7.12 -4.93 17.85
CA VAL A 119 -7.06 -4.07 16.67
C VAL A 119 -6.38 -2.74 17.02
N GLU A 120 -5.35 -2.39 16.30
CA GLU A 120 -4.57 -1.16 16.45
C GLU A 120 -4.71 -0.30 15.18
N PRO A 121 -4.37 1.00 15.20
CA PRO A 121 -4.66 1.92 14.09
C PRO A 121 -4.10 1.51 12.74
N GLN A 122 -2.90 0.95 12.70
CA GLN A 122 -2.35 0.45 11.44
C GLN A 122 -3.11 -0.78 10.94
N THR A 123 -3.61 -1.62 11.87
CA THR A 123 -4.52 -2.72 11.53
C THR A 123 -5.78 -2.19 10.85
N GLU A 124 -6.38 -1.10 11.38
CA GLU A 124 -7.56 -0.47 10.78
C GLU A 124 -7.29 0.00 9.35
N THR A 125 -6.13 0.64 9.13
CA THR A 125 -5.74 1.13 7.79
C THR A 125 -5.58 -0.02 6.80
N VAL A 126 -4.78 -1.03 7.14
CA VAL A 126 -4.56 -2.19 6.26
C VAL A 126 -5.83 -3.01 6.07
N TRP A 127 -6.67 -3.11 7.11
CA TRP A 127 -7.97 -3.78 7.04
C TRP A 127 -8.91 -3.09 6.05
N ARG A 128 -8.99 -1.76 6.09
CA ARG A 128 -9.79 -0.97 5.16
C ARG A 128 -9.32 -1.17 3.72
N GLN A 129 -8.01 -1.09 3.47
CA GLN A 129 -7.42 -1.36 2.15
C GLN A 129 -7.75 -2.78 1.67
N ALA A 130 -7.59 -3.80 2.53
CA ALA A 130 -7.94 -5.17 2.19
C ALA A 130 -9.44 -5.35 1.89
N THR A 131 -10.31 -4.57 2.54
CA THR A 131 -11.76 -4.55 2.25
C THR A 131 -12.05 -3.90 0.90
N GLU A 132 -11.37 -2.82 0.56
CA GLU A 132 -11.48 -2.14 -0.73
C GLU A 132 -11.09 -3.07 -1.91
N TYR A 133 -10.05 -3.86 -1.73
CA TYR A 133 -9.63 -4.87 -2.71
C TYR A 133 -10.39 -6.21 -2.59
N ASN A 134 -11.39 -6.30 -1.71
CA ASN A 134 -12.18 -7.52 -1.46
C ASN A 134 -11.32 -8.76 -1.14
N VAL A 135 -10.27 -8.59 -0.37
CA VAL A 135 -9.36 -9.69 0.02
C VAL A 135 -9.94 -10.44 1.22
N PRO A 136 -10.32 -11.73 1.08
CA PRO A 136 -10.72 -12.60 2.18
C PRO A 136 -9.64 -12.75 3.24
N ARG A 137 -10.03 -12.80 4.51
CA ARG A 137 -9.06 -12.80 5.64
C ARG A 137 -9.42 -13.82 6.70
N ILE A 138 -8.38 -14.36 7.32
CA ILE A 138 -8.46 -15.01 8.62
C ILE A 138 -7.65 -14.19 9.63
N VAL A 139 -8.02 -14.23 10.89
CA VAL A 139 -7.36 -13.45 11.95
C VAL A 139 -6.59 -14.39 12.87
N PHE A 140 -5.36 -14.04 13.20
CA PHE A 140 -4.51 -14.75 14.14
C PHE A 140 -4.15 -13.85 15.32
N CYS A 141 -4.77 -14.08 16.49
CA CYS A 141 -4.38 -13.44 17.73
C CYS A 141 -3.10 -14.08 18.26
N ASN A 142 -2.00 -13.40 18.03
CA ASN A 142 -0.65 -13.81 18.39
C ASN A 142 -0.26 -13.29 19.79
N LYS A 143 0.85 -13.78 20.32
CA LYS A 143 1.41 -13.40 21.61
C LYS A 143 0.51 -13.73 22.81
N MET A 144 -0.20 -14.83 22.75
CA MET A 144 -0.98 -15.31 23.89
C MET A 144 -0.16 -15.56 25.17
N ASP A 145 1.16 -15.64 25.03
CA ASP A 145 2.14 -15.77 26.11
C ASP A 145 2.57 -14.43 26.74
N ALA A 146 2.17 -13.31 26.17
CA ALA A 146 2.56 -11.98 26.65
C ALA A 146 1.72 -11.57 27.87
N THR A 147 2.35 -10.83 28.78
CA THR A 147 1.65 -10.28 29.96
C THR A 147 0.57 -9.29 29.52
N GLY A 148 -0.66 -9.52 29.98
CA GLY A 148 -1.85 -8.76 29.59
C GLY A 148 -2.55 -9.29 28.34
N ALA A 149 -2.19 -10.48 27.85
CA ALA A 149 -2.88 -11.12 26.72
C ALA A 149 -4.31 -11.50 27.10
N ASP A 150 -5.27 -11.02 26.30
CA ASP A 150 -6.70 -11.33 26.43
C ASP A 150 -7.29 -11.61 25.04
N PHE A 151 -7.55 -12.88 24.77
CA PHE A 151 -8.06 -13.32 23.48
C PHE A 151 -9.46 -12.79 23.17
N LEU A 152 -10.36 -12.85 24.13
CA LEU A 152 -11.76 -12.45 23.91
C LEU A 152 -11.89 -10.92 23.77
N MET A 153 -11.11 -10.17 24.54
CA MET A 153 -11.00 -8.72 24.33
C MET A 153 -10.52 -8.42 22.92
N SER A 154 -9.46 -9.09 22.46
CA SER A 154 -8.94 -8.90 21.10
C SER A 154 -9.98 -9.23 20.02
N CYS A 155 -10.76 -10.30 20.18
CA CYS A 155 -11.86 -10.63 19.27
C CYS A 155 -12.94 -9.52 19.24
N ASN A 156 -13.30 -8.97 20.40
CA ASN A 156 -14.29 -7.89 20.48
C ASN A 156 -13.82 -6.63 19.79
N THR A 157 -12.52 -6.31 19.82
CA THR A 157 -11.98 -5.13 19.08
C THR A 157 -12.18 -5.23 17.57
N ILE A 158 -12.25 -6.44 17.00
CA ILE A 158 -12.53 -6.62 15.57
C ILE A 158 -13.96 -6.14 15.26
N ILE A 159 -14.92 -6.49 16.13
CA ILE A 159 -16.32 -6.08 15.97
C ILE A 159 -16.47 -4.58 16.23
N ASP A 160 -15.92 -4.10 17.33
CA ASP A 160 -16.14 -2.73 17.82
C ASP A 160 -15.45 -1.67 16.96
N ARG A 161 -14.26 -1.96 16.43
CA ARG A 161 -13.43 -0.98 15.69
C ARG A 161 -13.52 -1.13 14.20
N LEU A 162 -13.63 -2.37 13.71
CA LEU A 162 -13.67 -2.64 12.28
C LEU A 162 -15.10 -2.83 11.78
N GLY A 163 -16.09 -2.99 12.67
CA GLY A 163 -17.46 -3.34 12.29
C GLY A 163 -17.56 -4.68 11.58
N ALA A 164 -16.56 -5.56 11.77
CA ALA A 164 -16.40 -6.78 11.00
C ALA A 164 -17.10 -7.97 11.68
N LYS A 165 -17.81 -8.79 10.92
CA LYS A 165 -18.47 -10.00 11.38
C LYS A 165 -17.42 -11.09 11.63
N SER A 166 -17.02 -11.29 12.87
CA SER A 166 -15.99 -12.24 13.26
C SER A 166 -16.43 -13.19 14.37
N CYS A 167 -15.86 -14.39 14.39
CA CYS A 167 -16.09 -15.36 15.44
C CYS A 167 -14.84 -16.20 15.70
N PRO A 168 -14.48 -16.47 16.97
CA PRO A 168 -13.49 -17.47 17.30
C PRO A 168 -13.82 -18.84 16.72
N ILE A 169 -12.85 -19.49 16.11
CA ILE A 169 -12.89 -20.91 15.74
C ILE A 169 -11.94 -21.73 16.61
N GLN A 170 -11.19 -21.03 17.45
CA GLN A 170 -10.29 -21.60 18.45
C GLN A 170 -10.45 -20.85 19.78
N LEU A 171 -10.13 -21.51 20.88
CA LEU A 171 -10.01 -20.88 22.19
C LEU A 171 -8.65 -21.27 22.82
N PRO A 172 -7.97 -20.33 23.51
CA PRO A 172 -6.74 -20.65 24.23
C PRO A 172 -7.05 -21.37 25.55
N ILE A 173 -6.23 -22.34 25.93
CA ILE A 173 -6.18 -22.89 27.27
C ILE A 173 -5.07 -22.17 28.01
N GLY A 174 -5.46 -21.36 29.02
CA GLY A 174 -4.57 -20.46 29.72
C GLY A 174 -4.24 -19.18 28.91
N ALA A 175 -3.57 -18.26 29.57
CA ALA A 175 -3.07 -17.01 29.00
C ALA A 175 -1.74 -16.64 29.68
N GLU A 176 -0.97 -15.73 29.07
CA GLU A 176 0.34 -15.30 29.56
C GLU A 176 1.30 -16.49 29.76
N SER A 177 1.91 -16.61 30.95
CA SER A 177 2.81 -17.72 31.29
C SER A 177 2.12 -19.09 31.28
N ASP A 178 0.81 -19.10 31.47
CA ASP A 178 -0.01 -20.32 31.63
C ASP A 178 -0.68 -20.72 30.29
N PHE A 179 -0.32 -20.09 29.19
CA PHE A 179 -0.79 -20.47 27.84
C PHE A 179 -0.19 -21.83 27.44
N GLU A 180 -0.99 -22.88 27.47
CA GLU A 180 -0.53 -24.28 27.30
C GLU A 180 -0.98 -24.87 25.96
N ALA A 181 -2.26 -24.75 25.60
CA ALA A 181 -2.88 -25.48 24.51
C ALA A 181 -3.96 -24.66 23.81
N ILE A 182 -4.52 -25.20 22.73
CA ILE A 182 -5.54 -24.54 21.89
C ILE A 182 -6.71 -25.51 21.68
N ILE A 183 -7.93 -25.05 21.93
CA ILE A 183 -9.17 -25.76 21.61
C ILE A 183 -9.59 -25.43 20.17
N ASP A 184 -9.86 -26.44 19.37
CA ASP A 184 -10.55 -26.33 18.08
C ASP A 184 -12.05 -26.48 18.32
N ILE A 185 -12.80 -25.39 18.18
CA ILE A 185 -14.24 -25.33 18.43
C ILE A 185 -15.02 -26.20 17.42
N ILE A 186 -14.54 -26.29 16.18
CA ILE A 186 -15.21 -27.07 15.13
C ILE A 186 -15.10 -28.55 15.40
N LYS A 187 -13.92 -29.00 15.79
CA LYS A 187 -13.63 -30.43 16.07
C LYS A 187 -13.97 -30.85 17.49
N ARG A 188 -14.20 -29.89 18.43
CA ARG A 188 -14.36 -30.14 19.89
C ARG A 188 -13.16 -30.90 20.47
N LYS A 189 -11.96 -30.49 20.10
CA LYS A 189 -10.71 -31.11 20.51
C LYS A 189 -9.72 -30.04 20.94
N ALA A 190 -8.80 -30.42 21.82
CA ALA A 190 -7.72 -29.53 22.21
C ALA A 190 -6.37 -30.11 21.77
N TYR A 191 -5.42 -29.19 21.48
CA TYR A 191 -4.11 -29.54 20.97
C TYR A 191 -3.01 -28.90 21.81
N GLU A 192 -2.08 -29.71 22.26
CA GLU A 192 -0.85 -29.31 22.94
C GLU A 192 0.33 -29.37 21.95
N PHE A 193 1.26 -28.43 22.10
CA PHE A 193 2.43 -28.32 21.23
C PHE A 193 3.70 -28.62 22.04
N SER A 194 4.45 -29.64 21.64
CA SER A 194 5.64 -30.11 22.35
C SER A 194 6.77 -30.46 21.36
N GLY A 195 7.89 -30.94 21.91
CA GLY A 195 9.10 -31.25 21.12
C GLY A 195 9.86 -30.00 20.66
N ASP A 196 10.87 -30.20 19.83
CA ASP A 196 11.70 -29.11 19.29
C ASP A 196 10.86 -28.15 18.46
N TYR A 197 10.77 -26.91 18.91
CA TYR A 197 9.98 -25.85 18.25
C TYR A 197 8.51 -26.22 18.04
N GLY A 198 7.86 -26.94 18.98
CA GLY A 198 6.44 -27.23 18.93
C GLY A 198 6.01 -28.13 17.74
N ARG A 199 6.92 -28.94 17.19
CA ARG A 199 6.62 -29.82 16.03
C ARG A 199 5.68 -30.97 16.32
N VAL A 200 5.61 -31.39 17.58
CA VAL A 200 4.75 -32.50 17.98
C VAL A 200 3.43 -31.90 18.48
N ILE A 201 2.37 -32.17 17.75
CA ILE A 201 1.00 -31.78 18.10
C ILE A 201 0.31 -32.99 18.69
N THR A 202 -0.12 -32.88 19.93
CA THR A 202 -0.80 -33.95 20.66
C THR A 202 -2.24 -33.56 20.95
N GLU A 203 -3.18 -34.41 20.58
CA GLU A 203 -4.58 -34.22 20.92
C GLU A 203 -4.77 -34.51 22.41
N ILE A 204 -5.41 -33.59 23.12
CA ILE A 204 -5.76 -33.73 24.55
C ILE A 204 -7.26 -33.48 24.74
N PRO A 205 -7.87 -33.98 25.81
CA PRO A 205 -9.27 -33.69 26.10
C PRO A 205 -9.45 -32.19 26.39
N VAL A 206 -10.61 -31.66 25.99
CA VAL A 206 -11.01 -30.29 26.38
C VAL A 206 -11.22 -30.24 27.90
N PRO A 207 -10.62 -29.27 28.61
CA PRO A 207 -10.85 -29.09 30.04
C PRO A 207 -12.33 -28.90 30.36
N GLU A 208 -12.80 -29.52 31.47
CA GLU A 208 -14.23 -29.50 31.82
C GLU A 208 -14.77 -28.08 32.03
N ASP A 209 -13.97 -27.18 32.57
CA ASP A 209 -14.28 -25.75 32.79
C ASP A 209 -14.34 -24.91 31.51
N MET A 210 -13.82 -25.42 30.42
CA MET A 210 -13.83 -24.76 29.10
C MET A 210 -14.93 -25.29 28.18
N VAL A 211 -15.60 -26.37 28.50
CA VAL A 211 -16.60 -27.00 27.62
C VAL A 211 -17.78 -26.07 27.36
N ASP A 212 -18.31 -25.41 28.38
CA ASP A 212 -19.46 -24.51 28.25
C ASP A 212 -19.13 -23.32 27.36
N LEU A 213 -17.95 -22.74 27.54
CA LEU A 213 -17.48 -21.63 26.71
C LEU A 213 -17.26 -22.08 25.25
N MET A 214 -16.68 -23.26 25.04
CA MET A 214 -16.49 -23.84 23.71
C MET A 214 -17.83 -24.04 23.00
N GLU A 215 -18.83 -24.60 23.66
CA GLU A 215 -20.15 -24.81 23.06
C GLU A 215 -20.90 -23.48 22.81
N GLU A 216 -20.74 -22.49 23.68
CA GLU A 216 -21.26 -21.14 23.45
C GLU A 216 -20.74 -20.54 22.12
N TYR A 217 -19.42 -20.55 21.93
CA TYR A 217 -18.81 -20.01 20.70
C TYR A 217 -19.09 -20.87 19.48
N ARG A 218 -19.22 -22.19 19.67
CA ARG A 218 -19.68 -23.08 18.59
C ARG A 218 -21.08 -22.74 18.15
N ALA A 219 -22.01 -22.55 19.08
CA ALA A 219 -23.38 -22.15 18.74
C ALA A 219 -23.43 -20.81 18.01
N LYS A 220 -22.66 -19.82 18.47
CA LYS A 220 -22.52 -18.52 17.76
C LYS A 220 -21.95 -18.69 16.37
N LEU A 221 -20.95 -19.55 16.18
CA LEU A 221 -20.38 -19.84 14.88
C LEU A 221 -21.42 -20.45 13.92
N LEU A 222 -22.17 -21.46 14.38
CA LEU A 222 -23.21 -22.11 13.57
C LEU A 222 -24.33 -21.11 13.19
N ASP A 223 -24.72 -20.25 14.10
CA ASP A 223 -25.70 -19.20 13.87
C ASP A 223 -25.23 -18.20 12.81
N TYR A 224 -24.00 -17.76 12.88
CA TYR A 224 -23.41 -16.90 11.84
C TYR A 224 -23.30 -17.59 10.47
N LEU A 225 -22.96 -18.86 10.44
CA LEU A 225 -22.79 -19.63 9.20
C LEU A 225 -24.13 -19.95 8.52
N ALA A 226 -25.23 -19.99 9.28
CA ALA A 226 -26.55 -20.21 8.75
C ALA A 226 -26.97 -19.16 7.69
N ASP A 227 -26.41 -17.96 7.76
CA ASP A 227 -26.70 -16.89 6.78
C ASP A 227 -26.13 -17.19 5.37
N TYR A 228 -25.24 -18.17 5.22
CA TYR A 228 -24.48 -18.41 3.97
C TYR A 228 -24.93 -19.63 3.17
N ASP A 229 -25.78 -20.50 3.75
CA ASP A 229 -26.24 -21.73 3.11
C ASP A 229 -27.62 -22.13 3.63
N GLU A 230 -28.62 -22.21 2.76
CA GLU A 230 -30.01 -22.49 3.15
C GLU A 230 -30.19 -23.89 3.75
N ASP A 231 -29.52 -24.91 3.22
CA ASP A 231 -29.61 -26.28 3.73
C ASP A 231 -28.96 -26.38 5.10
N PHE A 232 -27.82 -25.70 5.30
CA PHE A 232 -27.14 -25.61 6.59
C PHE A 232 -28.00 -24.86 7.63
N MET A 233 -28.66 -23.78 7.22
CA MET A 233 -29.58 -23.03 8.09
C MET A 233 -30.73 -23.92 8.55
N MET A 234 -31.33 -24.71 7.65
CA MET A 234 -32.41 -25.62 8.01
C MET A 234 -31.95 -26.67 9.03
N GLN A 235 -30.77 -27.28 8.86
CA GLN A 235 -30.20 -28.23 9.85
C GLN A 235 -30.06 -27.58 11.23
N VAL A 236 -29.45 -26.37 11.29
CA VAL A 236 -29.25 -25.65 12.56
C VAL A 236 -30.57 -25.33 13.24
N LEU A 237 -31.59 -24.87 12.48
CA LEU A 237 -32.92 -24.54 13.01
C LEU A 237 -33.69 -25.78 13.49
N GLU A 238 -33.53 -26.94 12.87
CA GLU A 238 -34.12 -28.20 13.27
C GLU A 238 -33.39 -28.84 14.47
N GLY A 239 -32.28 -28.25 14.89
CA GLY A 239 -31.45 -28.74 15.99
C GLY A 239 -30.63 -29.98 15.62
N GLU A 240 -30.44 -30.23 14.34
CA GLU A 240 -29.54 -31.27 13.87
C GLU A 240 -28.09 -30.79 13.95
N GLU A 241 -27.18 -31.66 14.36
CA GLU A 241 -25.75 -31.35 14.48
C GLU A 241 -25.08 -31.46 13.11
N PRO A 242 -24.61 -30.33 12.49
CA PRO A 242 -23.90 -30.38 11.23
C PRO A 242 -22.57 -31.15 11.35
N SER A 243 -22.17 -31.86 10.31
CA SER A 243 -20.88 -32.52 10.26
C SER A 243 -19.72 -31.50 10.21
N ILE A 244 -18.52 -31.93 10.65
CA ILE A 244 -17.32 -31.11 10.60
C ILE A 244 -17.03 -30.63 9.16
N GLU A 245 -17.25 -31.48 8.18
CA GLU A 245 -17.06 -31.21 6.76
C GLU A 245 -18.03 -30.13 6.25
N GLU A 246 -19.27 -30.17 6.69
CA GLU A 246 -20.29 -29.16 6.34
C GLU A 246 -19.95 -27.81 6.98
N ILE A 247 -19.60 -27.79 8.25
CA ILE A 247 -19.18 -26.56 8.93
C ILE A 247 -17.99 -25.95 8.19
N LYS A 248 -16.97 -26.75 7.85
CA LYS A 248 -15.81 -26.27 7.12
C LYS A 248 -16.16 -25.76 5.71
N ARG A 249 -17.06 -26.43 5.02
CA ARG A 249 -17.54 -26.02 3.69
C ARG A 249 -18.22 -24.65 3.74
N VAL A 250 -19.17 -24.47 4.67
CA VAL A 250 -19.92 -23.21 4.80
C VAL A 250 -19.03 -22.09 5.33
N LEU A 251 -18.15 -22.38 6.29
CA LEU A 251 -17.16 -21.42 6.78
C LEU A 251 -16.24 -20.94 5.64
N ARG A 252 -15.79 -21.84 4.75
CA ARG A 252 -15.01 -21.44 3.58
C ARG A 252 -15.80 -20.52 2.65
N ILE A 253 -17.09 -20.78 2.41
CA ILE A 253 -17.95 -19.91 1.60
C ILE A 253 -18.03 -18.52 2.23
N ALA A 254 -18.29 -18.46 3.54
CA ALA A 254 -18.39 -17.21 4.28
C ALA A 254 -17.09 -16.39 4.23
N VAL A 255 -15.94 -17.03 4.39
CA VAL A 255 -14.62 -16.38 4.30
C VAL A 255 -14.33 -15.91 2.88
N CYS A 256 -14.59 -16.72 1.87
CA CYS A 256 -14.35 -16.37 0.47
C CYS A 256 -15.24 -15.22 -0.02
N ASN A 257 -16.42 -15.04 0.58
CA ASN A 257 -17.28 -13.86 0.32
C ASN A 257 -16.67 -12.56 0.87
N GLY A 258 -15.70 -12.64 1.79
CA GLY A 258 -14.98 -11.47 2.31
C GLY A 258 -15.71 -10.70 3.40
N ASP A 259 -16.78 -11.22 3.95
CA ASP A 259 -17.63 -10.55 4.96
C ASP A 259 -17.71 -11.29 6.31
N PHE A 260 -17.04 -12.44 6.43
CA PHE A 260 -16.89 -13.19 7.67
C PHE A 260 -15.43 -13.55 7.94
N PHE A 261 -14.99 -13.38 9.20
CA PHE A 261 -13.58 -13.48 9.56
C PHE A 261 -13.39 -14.43 10.76
N PRO A 262 -12.93 -15.68 10.55
CA PRO A 262 -12.64 -16.60 11.64
C PRO A 262 -11.38 -16.16 12.40
N VAL A 263 -11.42 -16.28 13.72
CA VAL A 263 -10.33 -15.88 14.61
C VAL A 263 -9.67 -17.11 15.24
N LEU A 264 -8.35 -17.16 15.08
CA LEU A 264 -7.46 -18.16 15.65
C LEU A 264 -6.60 -17.56 16.76
N CYS A 265 -6.00 -18.38 17.60
CA CYS A 265 -5.10 -17.93 18.65
C CYS A 265 -3.79 -18.72 18.68
N GLY A 266 -2.76 -18.11 19.27
CA GLY A 266 -1.47 -18.77 19.45
C GLY A 266 -0.35 -17.84 19.91
N SER A 267 0.85 -18.39 19.91
CA SER A 267 2.09 -17.65 20.13
C SER A 267 3.16 -18.14 19.15
N ALA A 268 3.48 -17.33 18.16
CA ALA A 268 4.54 -17.63 17.23
C ALA A 268 5.90 -17.73 17.94
N TYR A 269 6.13 -16.88 18.94
CA TYR A 269 7.35 -16.90 19.75
C TYR A 269 7.51 -18.21 20.53
N LYS A 270 6.43 -18.71 21.15
CA LYS A 270 6.42 -19.98 21.89
C LYS A 270 6.19 -21.19 20.97
N ASN A 271 6.10 -21.00 19.68
CA ASN A 271 5.90 -22.08 18.70
C ASN A 271 4.59 -22.87 18.90
N LYS A 272 3.50 -22.18 19.25
CA LYS A 272 2.19 -22.77 19.50
C LYS A 272 1.15 -22.16 18.55
N GLY A 273 0.46 -23.00 17.79
CA GLY A 273 -0.70 -22.64 16.98
C GLY A 273 -0.42 -22.25 15.52
N VAL A 274 0.80 -21.97 15.12
CA VAL A 274 1.10 -21.53 13.72
C VAL A 274 0.80 -22.63 12.70
N GLN A 275 1.00 -23.89 13.05
CA GLN A 275 0.62 -25.02 12.18
C GLN A 275 -0.90 -25.07 11.93
N LEU A 276 -1.71 -24.73 12.94
CA LEU A 276 -3.16 -24.64 12.80
C LEU A 276 -3.59 -23.43 11.96
N VAL A 277 -2.81 -22.34 11.95
CA VAL A 277 -3.01 -21.22 11.00
C VAL A 277 -2.78 -21.69 9.57
N LEU A 278 -1.74 -22.48 9.32
CA LEU A 278 -1.50 -23.06 8.00
C LEU A 278 -2.62 -24.00 7.55
N ASP A 279 -3.16 -24.81 8.47
CA ASP A 279 -4.33 -25.64 8.18
C ASP A 279 -5.55 -24.77 7.83
N ALA A 280 -5.78 -23.68 8.55
CA ALA A 280 -6.86 -22.72 8.27
C ALA A 280 -6.68 -21.99 6.94
N VAL A 281 -5.45 -21.65 6.56
CA VAL A 281 -5.14 -21.09 5.23
C VAL A 281 -5.57 -22.05 4.13
N VAL A 282 -5.25 -23.34 4.27
CA VAL A 282 -5.64 -24.35 3.27
C VAL A 282 -7.14 -24.61 3.26
N ASP A 283 -7.77 -24.68 4.44
CA ASP A 283 -9.18 -25.01 4.55
C ASP A 283 -10.12 -23.83 4.18
N TYR A 284 -9.78 -22.59 4.52
CA TYR A 284 -10.73 -21.46 4.48
C TYR A 284 -10.36 -20.36 3.49
N LEU A 285 -9.08 -20.08 3.23
CA LEU A 285 -8.72 -19.04 2.28
C LEU A 285 -8.91 -19.52 0.82
N PRO A 286 -9.28 -18.60 -0.08
CA PRO A 286 -9.55 -18.95 -1.46
C PRO A 286 -8.32 -19.43 -2.23
N SER A 287 -8.56 -20.27 -3.21
CA SER A 287 -7.63 -20.54 -4.30
C SER A 287 -7.87 -19.54 -5.45
N PRO A 288 -6.99 -19.47 -6.44
CA PRO A 288 -7.22 -18.64 -7.63
C PRO A 288 -8.52 -18.92 -8.39
N LEU A 289 -9.17 -20.07 -8.16
CA LEU A 289 -10.47 -20.42 -8.75
C LEU A 289 -11.67 -19.85 -7.98
N ASP A 290 -11.50 -19.55 -6.70
CA ASP A 290 -12.58 -19.09 -5.82
C ASP A 290 -12.72 -17.56 -5.82
N VAL A 291 -11.72 -16.84 -6.36
CA VAL A 291 -11.75 -15.39 -6.47
C VAL A 291 -12.43 -14.93 -7.76
N PRO A 292 -13.05 -13.74 -7.78
CA PRO A 292 -13.63 -13.20 -9.01
C PRO A 292 -12.61 -13.10 -10.14
N SER A 293 -13.07 -13.34 -11.36
CA SER A 293 -12.24 -13.16 -12.56
C SER A 293 -11.75 -11.73 -12.68
N ILE A 294 -10.50 -11.56 -13.09
CA ILE A 294 -9.90 -10.22 -13.14
C ILE A 294 -10.48 -9.40 -14.30
N LYS A 295 -10.85 -8.17 -13.99
CA LYS A 295 -11.37 -7.19 -14.94
C LYS A 295 -10.22 -6.39 -15.55
N GLY A 296 -10.45 -5.90 -16.75
CA GLY A 296 -9.56 -5.03 -17.47
C GLY A 296 -10.28 -4.37 -18.64
N THR A 297 -9.51 -3.76 -19.52
CA THR A 297 -10.01 -3.14 -20.75
C THR A 297 -9.19 -3.62 -21.93
N THR A 298 -9.81 -3.65 -23.10
CA THR A 298 -9.07 -3.82 -24.38
C THR A 298 -8.24 -2.57 -24.64
N LEU A 299 -7.37 -2.60 -25.65
CA LEU A 299 -6.59 -1.42 -26.06
C LEU A 299 -7.49 -0.27 -26.54
N ASP A 300 -8.71 -0.55 -26.97
CA ASP A 300 -9.71 0.44 -27.40
C ASP A 300 -10.57 0.96 -26.22
N GLY A 301 -10.30 0.50 -24.99
CA GLY A 301 -10.98 0.94 -23.76
C GLY A 301 -12.28 0.20 -23.45
N GLU A 302 -12.64 -0.84 -24.20
CA GLU A 302 -13.83 -1.65 -23.93
C GLU A 302 -13.58 -2.62 -22.75
N PRO A 303 -14.56 -2.82 -21.85
CA PRO A 303 -14.42 -3.77 -20.75
C PRO A 303 -14.13 -5.19 -21.23
N ASP A 304 -13.16 -5.85 -20.60
CA ASP A 304 -12.80 -7.24 -20.85
C ASP A 304 -12.52 -7.96 -19.52
N VAL A 305 -12.57 -9.28 -19.51
CA VAL A 305 -12.38 -10.12 -18.32
C VAL A 305 -11.48 -11.29 -18.65
N ARG A 306 -10.59 -11.66 -17.72
CA ARG A 306 -9.80 -12.89 -17.80
C ARG A 306 -10.21 -13.85 -16.70
N HIS A 307 -10.48 -15.08 -17.11
CA HIS A 307 -10.82 -16.18 -16.20
C HIS A 307 -9.57 -16.96 -15.82
N PRO A 308 -9.46 -17.46 -14.58
CA PRO A 308 -8.36 -18.31 -14.20
C PRO A 308 -8.41 -19.65 -14.98
N GLY A 309 -7.28 -20.03 -15.56
CA GLY A 309 -7.15 -21.27 -16.34
C GLY A 309 -5.90 -21.24 -17.20
N ASP A 310 -5.25 -22.41 -17.35
CA ASP A 310 -4.00 -22.53 -18.11
C ASP A 310 -4.25 -22.52 -19.63
N ASP A 311 -5.46 -22.80 -20.07
CA ASP A 311 -5.95 -22.81 -21.46
C ASP A 311 -6.43 -21.44 -21.97
N GLN A 312 -6.48 -20.45 -21.09
CA GLN A 312 -6.88 -19.08 -21.41
C GLN A 312 -5.72 -18.28 -22.01
N PRO A 313 -5.98 -17.16 -22.73
CA PRO A 313 -4.93 -16.25 -23.14
C PRO A 313 -4.12 -15.74 -21.94
N PHE A 314 -2.79 -15.68 -22.10
CA PHE A 314 -1.91 -15.23 -21.02
C PHE A 314 -2.21 -13.81 -20.60
N SER A 315 -2.35 -13.58 -19.29
CA SER A 315 -2.35 -12.26 -18.68
C SER A 315 -1.72 -12.26 -17.30
N ALA A 316 -0.91 -11.26 -17.02
CA ALA A 316 -0.22 -11.09 -15.76
C ALA A 316 -0.07 -9.62 -15.41
N LEU A 317 0.00 -9.31 -14.12
CA LEU A 317 0.24 -7.97 -13.59
C LEU A 317 1.62 -7.92 -12.95
N ALA A 318 2.46 -6.99 -13.40
CA ALA A 318 3.73 -6.67 -12.75
C ALA A 318 3.45 -5.79 -11.53
N PHE A 319 3.64 -6.34 -10.33
CA PHE A 319 3.27 -5.65 -9.10
C PHE A 319 4.46 -5.11 -8.30
N LYS A 320 5.67 -5.55 -8.61
CA LYS A 320 6.88 -5.09 -7.93
C LYS A 320 8.09 -5.17 -8.85
N ILE A 321 8.91 -4.13 -8.81
CA ILE A 321 10.24 -4.12 -9.41
C ILE A 321 11.28 -4.13 -8.27
N ALA A 322 12.34 -4.91 -8.42
CA ALA A 322 13.47 -4.91 -7.52
C ALA A 322 14.77 -4.94 -8.32
N THR A 323 15.80 -4.31 -7.80
CA THR A 323 17.14 -4.35 -8.39
C THR A 323 18.01 -5.33 -7.60
N ASP A 324 18.51 -6.33 -8.28
CA ASP A 324 19.39 -7.33 -7.71
C ASP A 324 20.83 -7.08 -8.18
N PRO A 325 21.83 -7.14 -7.28
CA PRO A 325 23.24 -6.87 -7.63
C PRO A 325 23.81 -7.83 -8.67
N PHE A 326 23.28 -9.06 -8.76
CA PHE A 326 23.84 -10.13 -9.60
C PHE A 326 23.09 -10.34 -10.91
N VAL A 327 21.75 -10.22 -10.88
CA VAL A 327 20.91 -10.49 -12.07
C VAL A 327 20.27 -9.24 -12.66
N GLY A 328 20.44 -8.09 -12.00
CA GLY A 328 19.89 -6.82 -12.45
C GLY A 328 18.39 -6.67 -12.09
N LYS A 329 17.61 -6.12 -13.01
CA LYS A 329 16.18 -5.84 -12.79
C LYS A 329 15.38 -7.13 -12.71
N LEU A 330 14.65 -7.29 -11.60
CA LEU A 330 13.66 -8.33 -11.34
C LEU A 330 12.27 -7.70 -11.38
N SER A 331 11.41 -8.21 -12.24
CA SER A 331 10.01 -7.79 -12.33
C SER A 331 9.13 -8.90 -11.77
N PHE A 332 8.58 -8.70 -10.58
CA PHE A 332 7.64 -9.63 -9.94
C PHE A 332 6.28 -9.48 -10.58
N PHE A 333 5.68 -10.58 -10.95
CA PHE A 333 4.37 -10.59 -11.58
C PHE A 333 3.50 -11.74 -11.08
N ARG A 334 2.19 -11.51 -11.09
CA ARG A 334 1.18 -12.53 -10.87
C ARG A 334 0.50 -12.89 -12.19
N VAL A 335 0.40 -14.17 -12.48
CA VAL A 335 -0.34 -14.69 -13.63
C VAL A 335 -1.81 -14.88 -13.23
N TYR A 336 -2.72 -14.22 -13.95
CA TYR A 336 -4.16 -14.35 -13.75
C TYR A 336 -4.79 -15.38 -14.69
N SER A 337 -4.27 -15.51 -15.91
CA SER A 337 -4.76 -16.48 -16.90
C SER A 337 -3.65 -16.96 -17.81
N GLY A 338 -3.82 -18.13 -18.38
CA GLY A 338 -2.92 -18.69 -19.36
C GLY A 338 -1.58 -19.15 -18.83
N THR A 339 -0.65 -19.37 -19.74
CA THR A 339 0.72 -19.84 -19.48
C THR A 339 1.73 -19.04 -20.28
N ALA A 340 2.94 -18.89 -19.75
CA ALA A 340 4.07 -18.30 -20.48
C ALA A 340 5.36 -19.05 -20.20
N LYS A 341 6.23 -19.15 -21.22
CA LYS A 341 7.51 -19.86 -21.16
C LYS A 341 8.69 -18.91 -21.06
N ALA A 342 9.72 -19.33 -20.35
CA ALA A 342 11.01 -18.65 -20.40
C ALA A 342 11.52 -18.60 -21.85
N GLY A 343 11.99 -17.44 -22.27
CA GLY A 343 12.42 -17.16 -23.65
C GLY A 343 11.33 -16.74 -24.62
N SER A 344 10.03 -16.81 -24.25
CA SER A 344 8.91 -16.34 -25.08
C SER A 344 8.78 -14.80 -25.06
N TYR A 345 8.00 -14.29 -25.99
CA TYR A 345 7.62 -12.87 -26.02
C TYR A 345 6.25 -12.67 -25.40
N VAL A 346 6.08 -11.51 -24.78
CA VAL A 346 4.81 -11.01 -24.23
C VAL A 346 4.63 -9.55 -24.63
N LEU A 347 3.40 -9.11 -24.67
CA LEU A 347 3.05 -7.71 -24.87
C LEU A 347 2.93 -7.04 -23.50
N ASN A 348 3.68 -5.96 -23.27
CA ASN A 348 3.36 -4.98 -22.23
C ASN A 348 2.28 -4.06 -22.84
N SER A 349 1.02 -4.37 -22.53
CA SER A 349 -0.13 -3.67 -23.11
C SER A 349 -0.32 -2.25 -22.57
N THR A 350 0.14 -1.98 -21.34
CA THR A 350 0.11 -0.64 -20.75
C THR A 350 0.98 0.35 -21.52
N LYS A 351 2.12 -0.12 -22.06
CA LYS A 351 3.09 0.71 -22.81
C LYS A 351 3.12 0.40 -24.30
N ASP A 352 2.29 -0.52 -24.77
CA ASP A 352 2.27 -1.00 -26.16
C ASP A 352 3.66 -1.40 -26.65
N LYS A 353 4.35 -2.24 -25.88
CA LYS A 353 5.70 -2.71 -26.22
C LYS A 353 5.86 -4.20 -26.01
N LYS A 354 6.45 -4.87 -27.01
CA LYS A 354 6.79 -6.28 -26.95
C LYS A 354 8.08 -6.47 -26.14
N GLU A 355 8.03 -7.32 -25.14
CA GLU A 355 9.17 -7.70 -24.31
C GLU A 355 9.41 -9.20 -24.32
N ARG A 356 10.62 -9.62 -23.98
CA ARG A 356 10.98 -11.03 -23.91
C ARG A 356 11.17 -11.45 -22.47
N PHE A 357 10.47 -12.50 -22.04
CA PHE A 357 10.81 -13.23 -20.82
C PHE A 357 12.17 -13.91 -21.00
N GLY A 358 13.23 -13.30 -20.48
CA GLY A 358 14.57 -13.91 -20.55
C GLY A 358 14.62 -15.18 -19.69
N ARG A 359 14.75 -15.00 -18.40
CA ARG A 359 14.65 -16.06 -17.38
C ARG A 359 13.45 -15.76 -16.49
N ILE A 360 12.81 -16.82 -16.03
CA ILE A 360 11.75 -16.73 -15.01
C ILE A 360 12.26 -17.44 -13.77
N VAL A 361 12.11 -16.80 -12.62
CA VAL A 361 12.55 -17.36 -11.34
C VAL A 361 11.40 -17.36 -10.35
N GLN A 362 11.33 -18.42 -9.56
CA GLN A 362 10.47 -18.54 -8.41
C GLN A 362 11.32 -18.29 -7.15
N MET A 363 10.79 -17.49 -6.23
CA MET A 363 11.50 -17.17 -5.01
C MET A 363 11.22 -18.24 -3.95
N HIS A 364 12.26 -18.69 -3.31
CA HIS A 364 12.24 -19.59 -2.16
C HIS A 364 13.08 -18.95 -1.05
N ALA A 365 12.47 -18.14 -0.22
CA ALA A 365 13.18 -17.30 0.75
C ALA A 365 14.27 -16.46 0.05
N ASN A 366 15.55 -16.64 0.44
CA ASN A 366 16.69 -15.95 -0.19
C ASN A 366 17.24 -16.68 -1.44
N ALA A 367 16.70 -17.85 -1.77
CA ALA A 367 17.13 -18.63 -2.93
C ALA A 367 16.21 -18.40 -4.14
N ARG A 368 16.78 -18.45 -5.33
CA ARG A 368 16.06 -18.34 -6.60
C ARG A 368 16.12 -19.67 -7.31
N LYS A 369 14.96 -20.17 -7.70
CA LYS A 369 14.83 -21.36 -8.54
C LYS A 369 14.42 -20.94 -9.93
N GLU A 370 15.22 -21.20 -10.93
CA GLU A 370 14.83 -21.00 -12.32
C GLU A 370 13.71 -21.98 -12.70
N ILE A 371 12.68 -21.45 -13.34
CA ILE A 371 11.55 -22.21 -13.85
C ILE A 371 11.41 -21.95 -15.35
N THR A 372 10.93 -22.96 -16.05
CA THR A 372 10.82 -22.92 -17.52
C THR A 372 9.48 -22.37 -18.00
N GLU A 373 8.47 -22.40 -17.15
CA GLU A 373 7.10 -22.04 -17.49
C GLU A 373 6.35 -21.56 -16.24
N VAL A 374 5.44 -20.63 -16.43
CA VAL A 374 4.49 -20.15 -15.41
C VAL A 374 3.07 -20.43 -15.85
N TYR A 375 2.20 -20.63 -14.88
CA TYR A 375 0.81 -21.04 -15.05
C TYR A 375 -0.13 -20.02 -14.38
N SER A 376 -1.41 -20.06 -14.74
CA SER A 376 -2.45 -19.28 -14.06
C SER A 376 -2.35 -19.44 -12.53
N GLY A 377 -2.46 -18.36 -11.78
CA GLY A 377 -2.33 -18.33 -10.31
C GLY A 377 -0.89 -18.30 -9.77
N ASP A 378 0.13 -18.37 -10.63
CA ASP A 378 1.52 -18.31 -10.19
C ASP A 378 1.96 -16.88 -9.86
N ILE A 379 2.85 -16.79 -8.87
CA ILE A 379 3.65 -15.60 -8.57
C ILE A 379 5.10 -15.94 -8.88
N ALA A 380 5.74 -15.15 -9.73
CA ALA A 380 7.12 -15.35 -10.17
C ALA A 380 7.81 -14.01 -10.46
N ALA A 381 9.10 -14.06 -10.73
CA ALA A 381 9.84 -12.88 -11.17
C ALA A 381 10.50 -13.14 -12.53
N ALA A 382 10.44 -12.15 -13.41
CA ALA A 382 11.14 -12.16 -14.70
C ALA A 382 12.42 -11.36 -14.61
N VAL A 383 13.49 -11.91 -15.21
CA VAL A 383 14.76 -11.22 -15.36
C VAL A 383 14.85 -10.63 -16.76
N GLY A 384 15.21 -9.35 -16.84
CA GLY A 384 15.59 -8.71 -18.09
C GLY A 384 14.46 -8.04 -18.86
N LEU A 385 13.28 -7.83 -18.25
CA LEU A 385 12.27 -6.94 -18.80
C LEU A 385 12.78 -5.49 -18.69
N LYS A 386 12.86 -4.80 -19.83
CA LYS A 386 13.53 -3.49 -19.92
C LYS A 386 12.58 -2.34 -19.66
N VAL A 387 11.35 -2.45 -20.16
CA VAL A 387 10.36 -1.36 -20.17
C VAL A 387 9.33 -1.51 -19.05
N THR A 388 9.06 -2.73 -18.63
CA THR A 388 8.05 -3.05 -17.62
C THR A 388 8.36 -2.36 -16.30
N THR A 389 7.36 -1.66 -15.74
CA THR A 389 7.35 -1.02 -14.42
C THR A 389 6.22 -1.57 -13.55
N THR A 390 6.17 -1.18 -12.29
CA THR A 390 5.10 -1.57 -11.38
C THR A 390 3.74 -1.07 -11.91
N GLY A 391 2.75 -1.95 -11.93
CA GLY A 391 1.41 -1.68 -12.45
C GLY A 391 1.20 -2.06 -13.92
N ASP A 392 2.27 -2.39 -14.65
CA ASP A 392 2.13 -2.77 -16.05
C ASP A 392 1.49 -4.15 -16.22
N THR A 393 0.69 -4.29 -17.27
CA THR A 393 0.11 -5.56 -17.69
C THR A 393 0.99 -6.24 -18.73
N LEU A 394 1.25 -7.52 -18.54
CA LEU A 394 1.91 -8.42 -19.49
C LEU A 394 0.89 -9.41 -20.01
N CYS A 395 0.69 -9.50 -21.31
CA CYS A 395 -0.33 -10.36 -21.89
C CYS A 395 0.08 -11.01 -23.21
N ASP A 396 -0.80 -11.87 -23.70
CA ASP A 396 -0.72 -12.43 -25.04
C ASP A 396 -0.88 -11.35 -26.10
N GLU A 397 -0.05 -11.40 -27.16
CA GLU A 397 -0.04 -10.39 -28.22
C GLU A 397 -1.30 -10.45 -29.08
N ASP A 398 -1.88 -11.63 -29.27
CA ASP A 398 -3.08 -11.84 -30.08
C ASP A 398 -4.37 -11.54 -29.32
N HIS A 399 -4.31 -11.49 -27.97
CA HIS A 399 -5.45 -11.21 -27.10
C HIS A 399 -5.08 -10.13 -26.05
N PRO A 400 -4.81 -8.89 -26.48
CA PRO A 400 -4.35 -7.84 -25.59
C PRO A 400 -5.43 -7.44 -24.58
N ILE A 401 -5.01 -7.22 -23.35
CA ILE A 401 -5.83 -6.66 -22.27
C ILE A 401 -4.96 -5.74 -21.42
N ILE A 402 -5.53 -4.67 -20.90
CA ILE A 402 -4.95 -3.84 -19.85
C ILE A 402 -5.73 -4.16 -18.57
N LEU A 403 -5.08 -4.81 -17.62
CA LEU A 403 -5.67 -5.07 -16.31
C LEU A 403 -5.79 -3.75 -15.55
N GLU A 404 -6.75 -3.68 -14.64
CA GLU A 404 -7.00 -2.50 -13.83
C GLU A 404 -5.72 -1.97 -13.17
N SER A 405 -5.41 -0.70 -13.40
CA SER A 405 -4.17 -0.06 -12.95
C SER A 405 -4.19 0.19 -11.44
N MET A 406 -2.98 0.24 -10.85
CA MET A 406 -2.79 0.69 -9.47
C MET A 406 -2.64 2.21 -9.45
N GLU A 407 -3.36 2.87 -8.55
CA GLU A 407 -3.18 4.30 -8.28
C GLU A 407 -2.16 4.46 -7.14
N PHE A 408 -1.25 5.41 -7.30
CA PHE A 408 -0.22 5.68 -6.30
C PHE A 408 -0.38 7.10 -5.74
N PRO A 409 -0.23 7.28 -4.41
CA PRO A 409 -0.30 8.62 -3.81
C PRO A 409 0.85 9.49 -4.30
N GLU A 410 0.56 10.77 -4.51
CA GLU A 410 1.59 11.75 -4.83
C GLU A 410 2.50 12.01 -3.63
N PRO A 411 3.81 12.22 -3.87
CA PRO A 411 4.74 12.59 -2.81
C PRO A 411 4.34 13.91 -2.14
N VAL A 412 4.55 14.00 -0.82
CA VAL A 412 4.21 15.19 -0.03
C VAL A 412 5.40 15.80 0.70
N ILE A 413 6.52 15.08 0.78
CA ILE A 413 7.78 15.56 1.39
C ILE A 413 8.87 15.60 0.35
N GLU A 414 9.67 16.63 0.39
CA GLU A 414 10.83 16.81 -0.48
C GLU A 414 12.11 17.06 0.32
N LEU A 415 13.21 16.47 -0.15
CA LEU A 415 14.57 16.69 0.35
C LEU A 415 15.49 17.11 -0.78
N SER A 416 16.41 18.00 -0.53
CA SER A 416 17.50 18.27 -1.45
C SER A 416 18.69 17.34 -1.17
N LEU A 417 19.31 16.82 -2.23
CA LEU A 417 20.51 16.01 -2.18
C LEU A 417 21.66 16.72 -2.88
N GLU A 418 22.76 16.91 -2.19
CA GLU A 418 23.99 17.46 -2.74
C GLU A 418 25.10 16.40 -2.68
N PRO A 419 25.59 15.91 -3.83
CA PRO A 419 26.67 14.94 -3.86
C PRO A 419 27.95 15.57 -3.30
N LYS A 420 28.71 14.83 -2.47
CA LYS A 420 29.96 15.34 -1.87
C LYS A 420 31.08 15.51 -2.90
N THR A 421 31.07 14.71 -3.95
CA THR A 421 32.07 14.75 -5.02
C THR A 421 31.42 14.69 -6.39
N LYS A 422 32.16 15.12 -7.43
CA LYS A 422 31.68 15.00 -8.82
C LYS A 422 31.49 13.54 -9.25
N ALA A 423 32.27 12.61 -8.73
CA ALA A 423 32.10 11.18 -8.98
C ALA A 423 30.82 10.62 -8.33
N ASP A 424 30.41 11.18 -7.19
CA ASP A 424 29.15 10.82 -6.53
C ASP A 424 27.94 11.36 -7.32
N GLN A 425 28.06 12.47 -8.01
CA GLN A 425 26.97 13.04 -8.81
C GLN A 425 26.52 12.09 -9.93
N ASP A 426 27.47 11.52 -10.69
CA ASP A 426 27.13 10.58 -11.77
C ASP A 426 26.52 9.29 -11.23
N LYS A 427 27.07 8.77 -10.11
CA LYS A 427 26.53 7.59 -9.44
C LYS A 427 25.14 7.84 -8.83
N MET A 428 24.93 9.02 -8.25
CA MET A 428 23.69 9.43 -7.62
C MET A 428 22.55 9.43 -8.63
N GLY A 429 22.73 10.02 -9.81
CA GLY A 429 21.70 10.02 -10.85
C GLY A 429 21.27 8.61 -11.27
N LEU A 430 22.23 7.69 -11.47
CA LEU A 430 21.95 6.30 -11.80
C LEU A 430 21.27 5.54 -10.66
N ALA A 431 21.68 5.80 -9.42
CA ALA A 431 21.10 5.15 -8.25
C ALA A 431 19.65 5.62 -8.01
N LEU A 432 19.40 6.94 -8.08
CA LEU A 432 18.08 7.51 -7.94
C LEU A 432 17.12 7.02 -9.03
N ALA A 433 17.58 6.90 -10.27
CA ALA A 433 16.76 6.36 -11.36
C ALA A 433 16.35 4.91 -11.08
N LYS A 434 17.25 4.07 -10.55
CA LYS A 434 16.92 2.69 -10.16
C LYS A 434 15.92 2.64 -9.01
N LEU A 435 16.09 3.47 -7.99
CA LEU A 435 15.18 3.56 -6.86
C LEU A 435 13.78 4.02 -7.29
N ALA A 436 13.71 4.98 -8.22
CA ALA A 436 12.43 5.43 -8.80
C ALA A 436 11.75 4.36 -9.69
N GLU A 437 12.52 3.45 -10.31
CA GLU A 437 11.94 2.30 -11.00
C GLU A 437 11.34 1.26 -10.04
N GLU A 438 11.92 1.12 -8.85
CA GLU A 438 11.44 0.19 -7.81
C GLU A 438 10.21 0.71 -7.10
N ASP A 439 10.18 2.00 -6.81
CA ASP A 439 9.12 2.65 -6.05
C ASP A 439 8.46 3.79 -6.83
N PRO A 440 7.23 3.60 -7.32
CA PRO A 440 6.50 4.62 -8.08
C PRO A 440 6.08 5.84 -7.24
N THR A 441 6.12 5.77 -5.90
CA THR A 441 5.85 6.91 -5.02
C THR A 441 7.09 7.72 -4.71
N PHE A 442 8.24 7.21 -5.09
CA PHE A 442 9.50 7.94 -5.03
C PHE A 442 9.73 8.68 -6.35
N LYS A 443 9.84 9.98 -6.29
CA LYS A 443 10.17 10.82 -7.45
C LYS A 443 11.50 11.52 -7.25
N THR A 444 12.22 11.75 -8.33
CA THR A 444 13.46 12.52 -8.32
C THR A 444 13.51 13.42 -9.56
N TYR A 445 13.94 14.64 -9.36
CA TYR A 445 14.09 15.62 -10.42
C TYR A 445 15.18 16.63 -10.06
N THR A 446 15.65 17.36 -11.06
CA THR A 446 16.55 18.50 -10.85
C THR A 446 15.73 19.77 -10.87
N ASN A 447 15.84 20.57 -9.83
CA ASN A 447 15.24 21.90 -9.81
C ASN A 447 16.01 22.77 -10.81
N GLU A 448 15.32 23.26 -11.84
CA GLU A 448 15.94 24.02 -12.93
C GLU A 448 16.47 25.38 -12.47
N GLU A 449 15.90 25.95 -11.42
CA GLU A 449 16.32 27.27 -10.90
C GLU A 449 17.54 27.16 -9.99
N THR A 450 17.54 26.14 -9.09
CA THR A 450 18.63 25.98 -8.11
C THR A 450 19.71 25.01 -8.54
N GLY A 451 19.44 24.18 -9.56
CA GLY A 451 20.32 23.09 -10.00
C GLY A 451 20.43 21.95 -8.98
N GLN A 452 19.65 21.98 -7.92
CA GLN A 452 19.66 20.95 -6.88
C GLN A 452 18.92 19.69 -7.33
N THR A 453 19.45 18.54 -6.95
CA THR A 453 18.71 17.29 -7.09
C THR A 453 17.73 17.17 -5.95
N ILE A 454 16.44 17.07 -6.26
CA ILE A 454 15.35 16.91 -5.32
C ILE A 454 14.89 15.46 -5.33
N ILE A 455 14.62 14.93 -4.15
CA ILE A 455 13.92 13.67 -3.95
C ILE A 455 12.61 13.93 -3.23
N ALA A 456 11.56 13.27 -3.67
CA ALA A 456 10.22 13.43 -3.13
C ALA A 456 9.63 12.06 -2.75
N GLY A 457 8.94 12.00 -1.61
CA GLY A 457 8.38 10.77 -1.06
C GLY A 457 7.14 11.00 -0.22
N VAL A 458 6.52 9.91 0.21
CA VAL A 458 5.25 9.92 0.94
C VAL A 458 5.39 10.17 2.44
N GLY A 459 6.59 10.07 2.99
CA GLY A 459 6.85 10.25 4.42
C GLY A 459 8.32 10.45 4.73
N GLU A 460 8.61 10.91 5.95
CA GLU A 460 9.97 11.17 6.42
C GLU A 460 10.81 9.89 6.47
N LEU A 461 10.24 8.82 7.05
CA LEU A 461 10.90 7.52 7.13
C LEU A 461 11.17 6.93 5.74
N HIS A 462 10.26 7.14 4.79
CA HIS A 462 10.45 6.71 3.41
C HIS A 462 11.70 7.33 2.79
N LEU A 463 11.84 8.65 2.86
CA LEU A 463 13.01 9.36 2.32
C LEU A 463 14.31 9.04 3.08
N ASP A 464 14.24 8.85 4.40
CA ASP A 464 15.38 8.43 5.22
C ASP A 464 15.92 7.07 4.77
N ILE A 465 15.04 6.12 4.47
CA ILE A 465 15.41 4.81 3.93
C ILE A 465 16.04 4.92 2.54
N ILE A 466 15.48 5.75 1.66
CA ILE A 466 16.03 5.98 0.32
C ILE A 466 17.46 6.55 0.42
N VAL A 467 17.70 7.53 1.29
CA VAL A 467 19.02 8.12 1.51
C VAL A 467 20.00 7.10 2.08
N ASP A 468 19.57 6.27 3.01
CA ASP A 468 20.41 5.23 3.57
C ASP A 468 20.74 4.12 2.55
N ARG A 469 19.78 3.76 1.68
CA ARG A 469 20.00 2.85 0.53
C ARG A 469 21.05 3.42 -0.45
N LEU A 470 20.97 4.73 -0.76
CA LEU A 470 22.00 5.40 -1.59
C LEU A 470 23.39 5.20 -1.01
N ARG A 471 23.54 5.36 0.31
CA ARG A 471 24.81 5.19 0.99
C ARG A 471 25.28 3.73 1.03
N ARG A 472 24.40 2.80 1.46
CA ARG A 472 24.77 1.39 1.70
C ARG A 472 24.86 0.57 0.42
N GLU A 473 23.88 0.64 -0.45
CA GLU A 473 23.80 -0.19 -1.66
C GLU A 473 24.62 0.40 -2.81
N PHE A 474 24.50 1.71 -3.04
CA PHE A 474 25.11 2.38 -4.20
C PHE A 474 26.44 3.06 -3.90
N LYS A 475 26.83 3.12 -2.61
CA LYS A 475 28.08 3.78 -2.17
C LYS A 475 28.16 5.23 -2.64
N VAL A 476 27.06 5.97 -2.52
CA VAL A 476 26.94 7.39 -2.84
C VAL A 476 26.92 8.19 -1.55
N GLU A 477 27.83 9.15 -1.44
CA GLU A 477 27.89 10.11 -0.34
C GLU A 477 27.23 11.44 -0.77
N ALA A 478 26.16 11.81 -0.09
CA ALA A 478 25.44 13.06 -0.32
C ALA A 478 25.14 13.77 0.99
N ASN A 479 25.10 15.10 0.95
CA ASN A 479 24.53 15.93 1.99
C ASN A 479 23.02 16.01 1.75
N VAL A 480 22.27 15.84 2.82
CA VAL A 480 20.81 15.92 2.80
C VAL A 480 20.40 17.29 3.32
N GLY A 481 19.60 18.00 2.54
CA GLY A 481 19.00 19.26 2.96
C GLY A 481 17.81 19.06 3.92
N GLN A 482 17.32 20.14 4.49
CA GLN A 482 16.09 20.10 5.30
C GLN A 482 14.93 19.61 4.46
N PRO A 483 13.99 18.82 5.04
CA PRO A 483 12.78 18.43 4.36
C PRO A 483 12.00 19.64 3.86
N GLN A 484 11.61 19.64 2.60
CA GLN A 484 10.79 20.70 2.04
C GLN A 484 9.32 20.26 1.99
N VAL A 485 8.44 21.22 2.31
CA VAL A 485 7.00 20.99 2.26
C VAL A 485 6.49 21.26 0.85
N ALA A 486 5.79 20.30 0.27
CA ALA A 486 5.17 20.44 -1.04
C ALA A 486 3.92 21.33 -0.93
N TYR A 487 4.13 22.66 -0.89
CA TYR A 487 3.04 23.63 -0.93
C TYR A 487 2.31 23.57 -2.28
N ARG A 488 1.06 24.05 -2.29
CA ARG A 488 0.23 24.22 -3.48
C ARG A 488 -0.34 25.64 -3.49
N GLU A 489 -0.76 26.08 -4.65
CA GLU A 489 -1.51 27.32 -4.81
C GLU A 489 -2.94 27.03 -5.25
N THR A 490 -3.88 27.89 -4.88
CA THR A 490 -5.26 27.87 -5.35
C THR A 490 -5.82 29.27 -5.40
N ILE A 491 -7.07 29.42 -5.81
CA ILE A 491 -7.80 30.70 -5.85
C ILE A 491 -9.05 30.66 -5.01
N ARG A 492 -9.45 31.83 -4.45
CA ARG A 492 -10.62 31.94 -3.58
C ARG A 492 -11.83 32.58 -4.24
N GLN A 493 -11.63 33.28 -5.34
CA GLN A 493 -12.73 33.94 -6.05
C GLN A 493 -12.57 33.81 -7.56
N ALA A 494 -13.70 33.82 -8.26
CA ALA A 494 -13.74 33.83 -9.70
C ALA A 494 -13.37 35.22 -10.27
N ALA A 495 -12.66 35.23 -11.38
CA ALA A 495 -12.41 36.43 -12.16
C ALA A 495 -12.13 36.13 -13.63
N ASP A 496 -12.46 37.09 -14.47
CA ASP A 496 -12.11 37.06 -15.89
C ASP A 496 -10.73 37.68 -16.09
N CYS A 497 -9.84 36.94 -16.72
CA CYS A 497 -8.45 37.29 -16.92
C CYS A 497 -8.08 37.32 -18.38
N GLU A 498 -7.45 38.40 -18.79
CA GLU A 498 -6.93 38.58 -20.17
C GLU A 498 -5.48 38.13 -20.22
N GLY A 499 -5.16 37.30 -21.22
CA GLY A 499 -3.81 36.98 -21.61
C GLY A 499 -3.55 37.42 -23.04
N LYS A 500 -2.63 38.35 -23.24
CA LYS A 500 -2.34 38.92 -24.57
C LYS A 500 -0.85 38.97 -24.80
N TYR A 501 -0.40 38.21 -25.76
CA TYR A 501 0.99 38.17 -26.17
C TYR A 501 1.15 38.67 -27.60
N ILE A 502 1.89 39.76 -27.76
CA ILE A 502 2.21 40.37 -29.06
C ILE A 502 3.71 40.62 -29.12
N ARG A 503 4.36 40.06 -30.10
CA ARG A 503 5.78 40.33 -30.38
C ARG A 503 6.00 40.56 -31.86
N GLN A 504 6.57 41.69 -32.23
CA GLN A 504 7.01 41.99 -33.58
C GLN A 504 8.54 42.11 -33.59
N SER A 505 9.22 41.27 -34.36
CA SER A 505 10.67 41.32 -34.53
C SER A 505 10.99 41.09 -36.00
N GLY A 506 11.06 42.17 -36.83
CA GLY A 506 11.68 42.19 -38.14
C GLY A 506 11.35 41.06 -39.13
N GLY A 507 10.12 40.49 -39.09
CA GLY A 507 9.68 39.37 -39.92
C GLY A 507 8.24 38.98 -39.52
N ARG A 508 7.89 37.67 -39.55
CA ARG A 508 6.60 37.15 -39.08
C ARG A 508 6.48 37.41 -37.59
N GLY A 509 5.43 38.15 -37.17
CA GLY A 509 5.15 38.44 -35.76
C GLY A 509 4.64 37.24 -34.99
N GLN A 510 4.37 37.45 -33.69
CA GLN A 510 3.71 36.49 -32.83
C GLN A 510 2.47 37.13 -32.18
N TYR A 511 1.33 36.49 -32.28
CA TYR A 511 0.08 36.96 -31.73
C TYR A 511 -0.70 35.86 -31.08
N GLY A 512 -1.03 36.06 -29.80
CA GLY A 512 -1.94 35.19 -29.02
C GLY A 512 -2.75 36.03 -28.03
N HIS A 513 -4.07 35.86 -28.04
CA HIS A 513 -4.97 36.61 -27.18
C HIS A 513 -6.13 35.75 -26.71
N VAL A 514 -6.28 35.63 -25.42
CA VAL A 514 -7.30 34.79 -24.76
C VAL A 514 -7.94 35.54 -23.60
N TRP A 515 -9.22 35.29 -23.38
CA TRP A 515 -9.95 35.61 -22.17
C TRP A 515 -10.36 34.32 -21.49
N ILE A 516 -9.89 34.12 -20.27
CA ILE A 516 -10.12 32.91 -19.47
C ILE A 516 -10.78 33.32 -18.16
N LYS A 517 -11.92 32.71 -17.86
CA LYS A 517 -12.54 32.80 -16.54
C LYS A 517 -11.94 31.73 -15.64
N PHE A 518 -11.33 32.13 -14.56
CA PHE A 518 -10.85 31.22 -13.53
C PHE A 518 -11.83 31.20 -12.36
N GLU A 519 -12.15 30.00 -11.90
CA GLU A 519 -13.08 29.76 -10.79
C GLU A 519 -12.48 28.70 -9.85
N PRO A 520 -12.72 28.82 -8.51
CA PRO A 520 -12.37 27.74 -7.58
C PRO A 520 -13.07 26.43 -7.96
N ASN A 521 -12.37 25.29 -7.84
CA ASN A 521 -12.88 23.96 -8.19
C ASN A 521 -12.51 22.95 -7.10
N GLU A 522 -12.82 23.26 -5.87
CA GLU A 522 -12.38 22.58 -4.67
C GLU A 522 -12.58 21.06 -4.72
N GLY A 523 -11.48 20.30 -4.51
CA GLY A 523 -11.45 18.84 -4.49
C GLY A 523 -11.61 18.16 -5.86
N LYS A 524 -11.63 18.92 -6.97
CA LYS A 524 -11.81 18.35 -8.33
C LYS A 524 -10.60 18.54 -9.25
N GLY A 525 -9.52 19.11 -8.73
CA GLY A 525 -8.32 19.35 -9.49
C GLY A 525 -8.49 20.41 -10.59
N PHE A 526 -7.72 20.26 -11.68
CA PHE A 526 -7.78 21.17 -12.82
C PHE A 526 -8.85 20.72 -13.82
N GLU A 527 -9.71 21.67 -14.20
CA GLU A 527 -10.73 21.49 -15.24
C GLU A 527 -10.60 22.60 -16.30
N PHE A 528 -10.44 22.19 -17.56
CA PHE A 528 -10.46 23.13 -18.68
C PHE A 528 -11.78 23.02 -19.47
N VAL A 529 -12.41 24.15 -19.72
CA VAL A 529 -13.68 24.23 -20.47
C VAL A 529 -13.51 25.16 -21.67
N ASP A 530 -13.82 24.63 -22.84
CA ASP A 530 -13.96 25.42 -24.07
C ASP A 530 -15.39 25.96 -24.18
N ALA A 531 -15.51 27.27 -24.08
CA ALA A 531 -16.77 28.01 -24.22
C ALA A 531 -16.71 29.04 -25.33
N ILE A 532 -15.82 28.89 -26.31
CA ILE A 532 -15.69 29.80 -27.42
C ILE A 532 -16.94 29.80 -28.29
N VAL A 533 -17.48 30.99 -28.53
CA VAL A 533 -18.63 31.22 -29.40
C VAL A 533 -18.19 32.11 -30.61
N GLY A 534 -18.68 31.76 -31.80
CA GLY A 534 -18.42 32.55 -32.97
C GLY A 534 -17.01 32.47 -33.58
N GLY A 535 -16.14 31.60 -33.03
CA GLY A 535 -14.79 31.38 -33.57
C GLY A 535 -13.80 32.50 -33.27
N SER A 536 -13.99 33.23 -32.15
CA SER A 536 -13.06 34.30 -31.72
C SER A 536 -11.65 33.77 -31.47
N VAL A 537 -11.52 32.50 -31.08
CA VAL A 537 -10.27 31.74 -31.07
C VAL A 537 -10.45 30.54 -32.01
N PRO A 538 -9.61 30.39 -33.07
CA PRO A 538 -9.63 29.23 -33.95
C PRO A 538 -9.40 27.91 -33.20
N ARG A 539 -10.08 26.84 -33.62
CA ARG A 539 -10.03 25.53 -32.96
C ARG A 539 -8.62 24.96 -32.76
N GLU A 540 -7.73 25.24 -33.74
CA GLU A 540 -6.33 24.82 -33.69
C GLU A 540 -5.53 25.42 -32.52
N TYR A 541 -5.99 26.53 -31.91
CA TYR A 541 -5.32 27.21 -30.80
C TYR A 541 -5.94 26.90 -29.42
N ILE A 542 -7.08 26.20 -29.37
CA ILE A 542 -7.73 25.82 -28.10
C ILE A 542 -6.86 24.84 -27.32
N LYS A 543 -6.41 23.76 -27.98
CA LYS A 543 -5.51 22.78 -27.37
C LYS A 543 -4.17 23.38 -26.93
N PRO A 544 -3.46 24.15 -27.77
CA PRO A 544 -2.27 24.90 -27.34
C PRO A 544 -2.52 25.83 -26.15
N THR A 545 -3.69 26.47 -26.07
CA THR A 545 -4.07 27.28 -24.88
C THR A 545 -4.17 26.44 -23.61
N GLN A 546 -4.82 25.28 -23.70
CA GLN A 546 -4.92 24.34 -22.58
C GLN A 546 -3.52 23.85 -22.17
N GLU A 547 -2.70 23.37 -23.09
CA GLU A 547 -1.34 22.91 -22.81
C GLU A 547 -0.45 24.00 -22.18
N GLY A 548 -0.59 25.24 -22.68
CA GLY A 548 0.13 26.39 -22.12
C GLY A 548 -0.33 26.74 -20.71
N LEU A 549 -1.62 26.53 -20.42
CA LEU A 549 -2.18 26.74 -19.08
C LEU A 549 -1.72 25.63 -18.13
N GLU A 550 -1.78 24.37 -18.53
CA GLU A 550 -1.29 23.23 -17.74
C GLU A 550 0.18 23.42 -17.37
N ALA A 551 1.03 23.76 -18.31
CA ALA A 551 2.43 24.06 -18.05
C ALA A 551 2.65 25.27 -17.13
N ALA A 552 1.78 26.28 -17.20
CA ALA A 552 1.85 27.45 -16.33
C ALA A 552 1.37 27.15 -14.90
N LEU A 553 0.38 26.26 -14.74
CA LEU A 553 -0.12 25.84 -13.42
C LEU A 553 0.96 25.13 -12.60
N GLU A 554 1.85 24.37 -13.24
CA GLU A 554 2.98 23.72 -12.55
C GLU A 554 3.98 24.74 -11.96
N ASN A 555 4.09 25.93 -12.54
CA ASN A 555 5.00 26.98 -12.12
C ASN A 555 4.38 27.98 -11.13
N GLY A 556 3.13 27.81 -10.76
CA GLY A 556 2.43 28.66 -9.79
C GLY A 556 2.02 30.03 -10.30
N MET A 557 1.35 30.79 -9.43
CA MET A 557 0.86 32.14 -9.72
C MET A 557 1.58 33.22 -8.91
N VAL A 558 1.95 32.93 -7.66
CA VAL A 558 2.47 33.91 -6.69
C VAL A 558 3.72 33.47 -5.95
N ALA A 559 3.89 32.19 -5.70
CA ALA A 559 5.00 31.65 -4.92
C ALA A 559 5.77 30.53 -5.65
N GLY A 560 5.39 30.20 -6.89
CA GLY A 560 6.07 29.17 -7.68
C GLY A 560 5.65 27.75 -7.36
N TYR A 561 4.55 27.53 -6.61
CA TYR A 561 4.05 26.19 -6.32
C TYR A 561 2.92 25.79 -7.27
N PRO A 562 2.81 24.49 -7.61
CA PRO A 562 1.76 24.01 -8.49
C PRO A 562 0.36 24.45 -8.03
N VAL A 563 -0.45 24.93 -8.99
CA VAL A 563 -1.81 25.37 -8.74
C VAL A 563 -2.76 24.20 -8.86
N ILE A 564 -3.62 24.01 -7.88
CA ILE A 564 -4.63 22.96 -7.85
C ILE A 564 -6.03 23.53 -7.65
N ASP A 565 -7.05 22.72 -7.89
CA ASP A 565 -8.46 23.01 -7.61
C ASP A 565 -8.93 24.30 -8.32
N ILE A 566 -8.64 24.39 -9.61
CA ILE A 566 -8.99 25.52 -10.45
C ILE A 566 -9.73 25.04 -11.72
N LYS A 567 -10.81 25.77 -12.03
CA LYS A 567 -11.53 25.62 -13.30
C LYS A 567 -11.20 26.82 -14.19
N ALA A 568 -10.77 26.51 -15.40
CA ALA A 568 -10.45 27.51 -16.41
C ALA A 568 -11.41 27.40 -17.59
N THR A 569 -12.22 28.43 -17.83
CA THR A 569 -13.16 28.48 -18.95
C THR A 569 -12.63 29.48 -19.98
N LEU A 570 -12.19 29.00 -21.13
CA LEU A 570 -11.82 29.84 -22.26
C LEU A 570 -13.10 30.27 -22.96
N PHE A 571 -13.45 31.55 -22.87
CA PHE A 571 -14.74 32.04 -23.37
C PHE A 571 -14.62 33.08 -24.50
N ASP A 572 -13.45 33.77 -24.63
CA ASP A 572 -13.26 34.76 -25.68
C ASP A 572 -11.75 34.90 -26.01
N GLY A 573 -11.45 35.68 -27.05
CA GLY A 573 -10.10 35.97 -27.51
C GLY A 573 -10.11 36.66 -28.84
N SER A 574 -8.96 36.74 -29.50
CA SER A 574 -8.85 37.17 -30.90
C SER A 574 -7.61 36.59 -31.56
N TYR A 575 -7.63 36.47 -32.84
CA TYR A 575 -6.52 35.97 -33.65
C TYR A 575 -6.08 36.96 -34.72
N HIS A 576 -4.91 36.71 -35.26
CA HIS A 576 -4.36 37.45 -36.36
C HIS A 576 -3.98 36.47 -37.49
N ASP A 577 -4.49 36.69 -38.71
CA ASP A 577 -4.40 35.74 -39.83
C ASP A 577 -2.96 35.31 -40.17
N VAL A 578 -1.96 36.13 -39.91
CA VAL A 578 -0.57 35.87 -40.24
C VAL A 578 0.31 35.57 -39.04
N ASP A 579 0.08 36.24 -37.90
CA ASP A 579 0.99 36.23 -36.76
C ASP A 579 0.56 35.32 -35.64
N SER A 580 -0.65 34.75 -35.67
CA SER A 580 -1.09 33.78 -34.70
C SER A 580 -0.27 32.49 -34.81
N SER A 581 0.10 31.94 -33.64
CA SER A 581 0.87 30.69 -33.55
C SER A 581 0.53 29.96 -32.25
N GLU A 582 0.70 28.62 -32.25
CA GLU A 582 0.51 27.79 -31.06
C GLU A 582 1.31 28.29 -29.83
N MET A 583 2.59 28.64 -30.07
CA MET A 583 3.46 29.17 -29.02
C MET A 583 2.94 30.49 -28.43
N ALA A 584 2.40 31.37 -29.25
CA ALA A 584 1.85 32.65 -28.81
C ALA A 584 0.62 32.44 -27.91
N TYR A 585 -0.23 31.45 -28.23
CA TYR A 585 -1.37 31.09 -27.39
C TYR A 585 -0.96 30.38 -26.08
N LYS A 586 0.07 29.54 -26.08
CA LYS A 586 0.66 29.00 -24.86
C LYS A 586 1.15 30.11 -23.93
N ILE A 587 1.85 31.09 -24.48
CA ILE A 587 2.31 32.24 -23.67
C ILE A 587 1.15 33.13 -23.22
N ALA A 588 0.15 33.36 -24.05
CA ALA A 588 -1.04 34.13 -23.68
C ALA A 588 -1.81 33.45 -22.53
N ALA A 589 -1.94 32.13 -22.55
CA ALA A 589 -2.53 31.35 -21.47
C ALA A 589 -1.76 31.52 -20.15
N SER A 590 -0.44 31.45 -20.18
CA SER A 590 0.42 31.70 -19.02
C SER A 590 0.26 33.14 -18.49
N MET A 591 0.12 34.12 -19.40
CA MET A 591 -0.15 35.52 -18.97
C MET A 591 -1.51 35.70 -18.31
N ALA A 592 -2.56 35.00 -18.80
CA ALA A 592 -3.87 35.01 -18.17
C ALA A 592 -3.82 34.43 -16.76
N LEU A 593 -3.06 33.33 -16.54
CA LEU A 593 -2.87 32.78 -15.21
C LEU A 593 -2.13 33.73 -14.26
N LYS A 594 -1.11 34.44 -14.73
CA LYS A 594 -0.43 35.47 -13.96
C LYS A 594 -1.36 36.62 -13.55
N GLU A 595 -2.31 36.97 -14.41
CA GLU A 595 -3.33 37.98 -14.10
C GLU A 595 -4.35 37.41 -13.08
N ALA A 596 -4.66 36.12 -13.14
CA ALA A 596 -5.47 35.45 -12.11
C ALA A 596 -4.83 35.53 -10.72
N GLY A 597 -3.51 35.39 -10.63
CA GLY A 597 -2.76 35.60 -9.39
C GLY A 597 -2.97 36.97 -8.74
N LYS A 598 -3.36 38.00 -9.51
CA LYS A 598 -3.67 39.32 -8.99
C LYS A 598 -5.16 39.53 -8.63
N LYS A 599 -6.05 38.90 -9.42
CA LYS A 599 -7.51 39.13 -9.35
C LYS A 599 -8.27 38.09 -8.54
N CYS A 600 -7.83 36.84 -8.55
CA CYS A 600 -8.58 35.72 -8.00
C CYS A 600 -8.31 35.45 -6.50
N LYS A 601 -7.62 36.34 -5.79
CA LYS A 601 -7.22 36.14 -4.37
C LYS A 601 -6.55 34.81 -4.15
N PRO A 602 -5.34 34.62 -4.66
CA PRO A 602 -4.62 33.35 -4.50
C PRO A 602 -4.38 33.02 -3.02
N ALA A 603 -4.34 31.73 -2.74
CA ALA A 603 -4.02 31.17 -1.43
C ALA A 603 -2.94 30.11 -1.56
N ILE A 604 -2.07 30.02 -0.57
CA ILE A 604 -1.11 28.94 -0.43
C ILE A 604 -1.75 27.86 0.43
N LEU A 605 -1.62 26.61 -0.02
CA LEU A 605 -2.08 25.42 0.66
C LEU A 605 -0.87 24.66 1.20
N GLU A 606 -0.99 24.16 2.43
CA GLU A 606 -0.03 23.25 3.06
C GLU A 606 -0.64 21.84 3.25
N PRO A 607 0.17 20.77 3.15
CA PRO A 607 -0.31 19.43 3.43
C PRO A 607 -0.56 19.27 4.93
N ILE A 608 -1.76 18.82 5.27
CA ILE A 608 -2.17 18.46 6.62
C ILE A 608 -2.05 16.95 6.77
N MET A 609 -1.39 16.55 7.84
CA MET A 609 -1.19 15.16 8.18
C MET A 609 -2.20 14.74 9.24
N PHE A 610 -2.81 13.59 9.05
CA PHE A 610 -3.49 12.88 10.12
C PHE A 610 -2.42 12.20 10.97
N VAL A 611 -2.31 12.65 12.22
CA VAL A 611 -1.30 12.20 13.17
C VAL A 611 -1.99 11.42 14.29
N GLU A 612 -1.45 10.26 14.61
CA GLU A 612 -1.88 9.46 15.74
C GLU A 612 -0.68 9.24 16.65
N VAL A 613 -0.82 9.66 17.90
CA VAL A 613 0.20 9.55 18.92
C VAL A 613 -0.25 8.58 19.99
N THR A 614 0.57 7.57 20.25
CA THR A 614 0.36 6.60 21.34
C THR A 614 1.43 6.82 22.40
N ALA A 615 1.01 7.05 23.64
CA ALA A 615 1.91 7.26 24.78
C ALA A 615 1.26 6.76 26.07
N PRO A 616 2.02 6.54 27.16
CA PRO A 616 1.44 6.28 28.47
C PRO A 616 0.54 7.44 28.92
N SER A 617 -0.57 7.12 29.62
CA SER A 617 -1.61 8.08 30.01
C SER A 617 -1.08 9.25 30.85
N GLU A 618 -0.01 9.06 31.59
CA GLU A 618 0.66 10.13 32.36
C GLU A 618 1.21 11.27 31.48
N TYR A 619 1.42 11.05 30.17
CA TYR A 619 1.91 12.05 29.22
C TYR A 619 0.82 12.72 28.37
N LEU A 620 -0.46 12.45 28.63
CA LEU A 620 -1.58 13.01 27.87
C LEU A 620 -1.47 14.54 27.72
N GLY A 621 -1.26 15.24 28.84
CA GLY A 621 -1.15 16.70 28.84
C GLY A 621 0.04 17.21 28.02
N SER A 622 1.18 16.51 28.06
CA SER A 622 2.37 16.87 27.28
C SER A 622 2.15 16.64 25.78
N VAL A 623 1.55 15.51 25.41
CA VAL A 623 1.24 15.20 24.01
C VAL A 623 0.24 16.21 23.43
N MET A 624 -0.85 16.50 24.13
CA MET A 624 -1.85 17.47 23.67
C MET A 624 -1.28 18.89 23.58
N GLY A 625 -0.46 19.28 24.56
CA GLY A 625 0.20 20.58 24.56
C GLY A 625 1.17 20.74 23.41
N ASP A 626 1.98 19.72 23.11
CA ASP A 626 2.94 19.74 22.00
C ASP A 626 2.22 19.75 20.64
N ILE A 627 1.23 18.89 20.42
CA ILE A 627 0.41 18.91 19.20
C ILE A 627 -0.24 20.28 18.98
N SER A 628 -0.81 20.88 20.03
CA SER A 628 -1.44 22.19 19.93
C SER A 628 -0.42 23.29 19.59
N SER A 629 0.80 23.22 20.15
CA SER A 629 1.88 24.16 19.83
C SER A 629 2.33 24.09 18.37
N ARG A 630 2.14 22.92 17.73
CA ARG A 630 2.41 22.64 16.31
C ARG A 630 1.24 22.96 15.39
N ARG A 631 0.34 23.84 15.79
CA ARG A 631 -0.90 24.20 15.06
C ARG A 631 -1.83 22.99 14.82
N GLY A 632 -1.65 21.91 15.57
CA GLY A 632 -2.45 20.71 15.45
C GLY A 632 -3.87 20.91 15.99
N GLN A 633 -4.84 20.35 15.28
CA GLN A 633 -6.24 20.26 15.71
C GLN A 633 -6.50 18.84 16.19
N ILE A 634 -6.67 18.69 17.50
CA ILE A 634 -6.98 17.39 18.10
C ILE A 634 -8.42 17.03 17.75
N THR A 635 -8.59 15.88 17.13
CA THR A 635 -9.90 15.38 16.69
C THR A 635 -10.48 14.36 17.66
N GLU A 636 -9.61 13.54 18.27
CA GLU A 636 -10.05 12.46 19.14
C GLU A 636 -8.97 12.15 20.18
N GLN A 637 -9.41 11.69 21.34
CA GLN A 637 -8.53 11.07 22.33
C GLN A 637 -9.20 9.80 22.87
N GLU A 638 -8.40 8.77 23.03
CA GLU A 638 -8.84 7.47 23.50
C GLU A 638 -7.89 6.94 24.57
N GLU A 639 -8.43 6.46 25.69
CA GLU A 639 -7.65 5.79 26.71
C GLU A 639 -7.79 4.27 26.57
N ARG A 640 -6.67 3.57 26.55
CA ARG A 640 -6.60 2.10 26.48
C ARG A 640 -5.71 1.57 27.58
N GLY A 641 -6.31 1.17 28.69
CA GLY A 641 -5.54 0.70 29.85
C GLY A 641 -4.58 1.79 30.35
N ASN A 642 -3.28 1.55 30.25
CA ASN A 642 -2.24 2.51 30.65
C ASN A 642 -1.71 3.37 29.49
N ALA A 643 -2.28 3.26 28.29
CA ALA A 643 -1.88 4.06 27.12
C ALA A 643 -3.01 5.01 26.69
N ILE A 644 -2.59 6.12 26.13
CA ILE A 644 -3.47 7.06 25.45
C ILE A 644 -3.18 7.05 23.95
N ILE A 645 -4.22 7.28 23.16
CA ILE A 645 -4.12 7.55 21.75
C ILE A 645 -4.71 8.93 21.50
N VAL A 646 -3.91 9.82 20.93
CA VAL A 646 -4.34 11.18 20.55
C VAL A 646 -4.28 11.26 19.03
N ARG A 647 -5.44 11.58 18.42
CA ARG A 647 -5.55 11.81 16.98
C ARG A 647 -5.71 13.28 16.68
N ALA A 648 -4.97 13.76 15.69
CA ALA A 648 -4.97 15.17 15.35
C ALA A 648 -4.67 15.39 13.85
N HIS A 649 -5.11 16.53 13.34
CA HIS A 649 -4.67 17.07 12.06
C HIS A 649 -3.58 18.12 12.30
N VAL A 650 -2.39 17.89 11.78
CA VAL A 650 -1.22 18.75 12.00
C VAL A 650 -0.56 19.10 10.67
N PRO A 651 -0.19 20.37 10.43
CA PRO A 651 0.57 20.71 9.23
C PRO A 651 1.92 19.99 9.18
N LEU A 652 2.27 19.46 8.00
CA LEU A 652 3.52 18.73 7.81
C LEU A 652 4.74 19.55 8.23
N SER A 653 4.74 20.84 7.94
CA SER A 653 5.83 21.77 8.30
C SER A 653 6.16 21.78 9.80
N GLU A 654 5.18 21.46 10.65
CA GLU A 654 5.34 21.43 12.11
C GLU A 654 5.73 20.05 12.66
N MET A 655 5.71 19.02 11.79
CA MET A 655 5.99 17.64 12.21
C MET A 655 7.46 17.24 12.11
N PHE A 656 8.29 18.06 11.47
CA PHE A 656 9.72 17.76 11.36
C PHE A 656 10.37 17.71 12.75
N GLY A 657 11.10 16.63 13.01
CA GLY A 657 11.74 16.39 14.31
C GLY A 657 10.78 15.98 15.45
N TYR A 658 9.49 15.85 15.19
CA TYR A 658 8.48 15.51 16.20
C TYR A 658 8.81 14.22 16.98
N VAL A 659 9.34 13.19 16.33
CA VAL A 659 9.71 11.92 16.98
C VAL A 659 10.74 12.14 18.09
N THR A 660 11.69 13.04 17.88
CA THR A 660 12.72 13.38 18.87
C THR A 660 12.11 14.06 20.09
N ASP A 661 11.23 15.02 19.86
CA ASP A 661 10.53 15.73 20.94
C ASP A 661 9.60 14.79 21.70
N LEU A 662 8.80 13.99 20.99
CA LEU A 662 7.91 12.99 21.58
C LEU A 662 8.66 12.03 22.50
N ARG A 663 9.76 11.43 22.00
CA ARG A 663 10.61 10.52 22.76
C ARG A 663 11.26 11.19 23.96
N SER A 664 11.65 12.44 23.82
CA SER A 664 12.26 13.22 24.89
C SER A 664 11.33 13.37 26.10
N PHE A 665 10.09 13.85 25.89
CA PHE A 665 9.16 14.08 27.00
C PHE A 665 8.41 12.81 27.45
N THR A 666 8.34 11.75 26.61
CA THR A 666 7.76 10.46 27.00
C THR A 666 8.78 9.43 27.49
N GLN A 667 10.05 9.84 27.68
CA GLN A 667 11.13 8.96 28.08
C GLN A 667 11.32 7.75 27.14
N GLY A 668 11.15 7.97 25.84
CA GLY A 668 11.26 6.94 24.80
C GLY A 668 10.04 6.03 24.64
N ARG A 669 8.98 6.23 25.43
CA ARG A 669 7.77 5.39 25.42
C ARG A 669 6.66 5.86 24.49
N GLY A 670 6.78 7.07 23.93
CA GLY A 670 5.86 7.60 22.94
C GLY A 670 6.19 7.12 21.55
N ASN A 671 5.16 6.80 20.78
CA ASN A 671 5.24 6.48 19.37
C ASN A 671 4.20 7.29 18.61
N TYR A 672 4.43 7.53 17.33
CA TYR A 672 3.44 8.19 16.49
C TYR A 672 3.45 7.59 15.08
N SER A 673 2.34 7.75 14.40
CA SER A 673 2.22 7.56 12.97
C SER A 673 1.60 8.80 12.35
N MET A 674 1.94 9.08 11.10
CA MET A 674 1.29 10.14 10.34
C MET A 674 1.07 9.70 8.91
N LYS A 675 -0.02 10.18 8.33
CA LYS A 675 -0.34 10.00 6.91
C LYS A 675 -0.88 11.29 6.36
N PHE A 676 -0.66 11.52 5.07
CA PHE A 676 -1.30 12.64 4.38
C PHE A 676 -2.83 12.50 4.47
N ASP A 677 -3.51 13.60 4.78
CA ASP A 677 -4.95 13.66 4.84
C ASP A 677 -5.52 14.59 3.75
N HIS A 678 -5.22 15.86 3.82
CA HIS A 678 -5.72 16.86 2.86
C HIS A 678 -4.79 18.07 2.78
N TYR A 679 -5.04 18.94 1.82
CA TYR A 679 -4.46 20.28 1.77
C TYR A 679 -5.37 21.28 2.48
N SER A 680 -4.78 22.20 3.26
CA SER A 680 -5.51 23.30 3.92
C SER A 680 -4.78 24.60 3.71
N GLU A 681 -5.53 25.72 3.80
CA GLU A 681 -4.96 27.03 3.61
C GLU A 681 -4.02 27.42 4.74
N VAL A 682 -2.85 27.92 4.35
CA VAL A 682 -1.83 28.42 5.29
C VAL A 682 -2.29 29.72 5.93
N PRO A 683 -2.09 29.93 7.26
CA PRO A 683 -2.36 31.22 7.90
C PRO A 683 -1.66 32.39 7.20
N LYS A 684 -2.33 33.53 7.10
CA LYS A 684 -1.87 34.69 6.31
C LYS A 684 -0.44 35.14 6.62
N SER A 685 -0.05 35.15 7.90
CA SER A 685 1.30 35.53 8.32
C SER A 685 2.39 34.58 7.82
N ILE A 686 2.07 33.29 7.73
CA ILE A 686 2.99 32.25 7.20
C ILE A 686 3.01 32.30 5.68
N ALA A 687 1.85 32.47 5.03
CA ALA A 687 1.76 32.63 3.59
C ALA A 687 2.61 33.80 3.08
N GLU A 688 2.56 34.95 3.74
CA GLU A 688 3.35 36.13 3.41
C GLU A 688 4.87 35.88 3.56
N LYS A 689 5.26 35.07 4.55
CA LYS A 689 6.66 34.66 4.73
C LYS A 689 7.13 33.74 3.58
N ILE A 690 6.34 32.72 3.24
CA ILE A 690 6.63 31.79 2.14
C ILE A 690 6.75 32.52 0.80
N ILE A 691 5.83 33.42 0.50
CA ILE A 691 5.87 34.22 -0.75
C ILE A 691 7.12 35.09 -0.78
N LYS A 692 7.51 35.69 0.35
CA LYS A 692 8.69 36.56 0.41
C LYS A 692 10.00 35.79 0.29
N GLU A 693 10.10 34.61 0.86
CA GLU A 693 11.27 33.74 0.75
C GLU A 693 11.48 33.34 -0.71
N ASN A 694 10.45 32.86 -1.40
CA ASN A 694 10.54 32.48 -2.80
C ASN A 694 10.71 33.67 -3.78
N SER A 695 10.27 34.86 -3.42
CA SER A 695 10.50 36.05 -4.26
C SER A 695 11.90 36.65 -4.13
N ASN A 696 12.67 36.28 -3.09
CA ASN A 696 14.06 36.72 -2.92
C ASN A 696 15.09 35.74 -3.51
N GLU A 697 14.65 34.55 -3.93
CA GLU A 697 15.47 33.57 -4.64
C GLU A 697 15.43 33.72 -6.18
N ASN A 698 14.62 34.67 -6.70
CA ASN A 698 14.48 35.03 -8.12
C ASN A 698 15.17 36.32 -8.48
#